data_d2d61ccf7f93604400d1e1d39b39b254
#
_entry.id   d2d61ccf7f93604400d1e1d39b39b254
#
_cell.length_a   1.000
_cell.length_b   1.000
_cell.length_c   1.000
_cell.angle_alpha   90.00
_cell.angle_beta   90.00
_cell.angle_gamma   90.00
#
_symmetry.space_group_name_H-M   'P 1'
#
loop_
_entity.id
_entity.type
_entity.pdbx_description
1 polymer ?
#
loop_
_entity_poly.entity_id
_entity_poly.type
_entity_poly.pdbx_seq_one_letter_code
_entity_poly.pdbx_strand_id
1 'polypeptide(L)'
;MVRETLLDYFNTVAVLDGEYLVYDDGFRPRSYTYRALARAAKNFCRTLAVNGIASGQRVVLWSENRPAWVAAFWGCLLRGVAVAPIDERHSPDFLQRVARITAAKAILIGDEMTLPPLEHPVPVFRLSDLDWDTDATVEPVAAHPDDVCQILFTSGATAEPKGVIITHRNVLTNIVPIEREVLKYRHYARPFSPVRFLNLLPLSHMFGQALALYIPPMISGTVVFQRSQNPHEIVRQIKSRRISVLVSVPKILDVLREYVTGLQPATATPAPATERFWWRWWRYRQTHNLFGWKFWSFIAGGAALDPALEQYWGNLGFAVIQGYGLTETAPIVTLNHPFHAHHGTVGKPIAGVQIRIAEDGEVLVRGGNVTSGYYNNPEATREAFADGWFHTGDIGALDPTGNLIIKGRKKELIVLADGRNVFPEDVERALLRAPGVKDAAVIGLPFEGGERVHAVLVMEPAADPEQAVSAANATLEDHQKVRGYTRWTEPELPRTEGTRKLKRRELRNRLTGHLAPVAKAAARPAADRVGELMERWTAGRTVAANTSLDDLGLSSLDRVELLVALEQKLGAPVDENVFASAKTIADVTAIERGGFTPAHAAAPPFRYPTWQRHWLARAFRIVNQHLWLLHLAHLFAWVRVQGREHLAGLKGPVIFACNHQSFFDTPALLIALPWKWRNRVAPAMRKEFFDAHFHPRQHGAFTWFTNSLNYWLSLLMYNCVPLPQHEAGTRQAMRALGELAAAGDCPLIFPEGRHSPDERIQPFQPGVAMIAARLRIPVVPVRLRGSNRVLPPGARMARPRRVTVAIGEPVYLEGEDYAALTRLLEERVRAL
;
A
#
# COMPACT_ATOMS: atom_id res chain seq x y z
N MET A 1 -21.81 -0.06 -28.42
CA MET A 1 -22.69 0.88 -27.72
C MET A 1 -21.88 2.15 -27.44
N VAL A 2 -22.46 3.32 -27.75
CA VAL A 2 -21.86 4.60 -27.31
C VAL A 2 -22.12 4.69 -25.82
N ARG A 3 -21.08 4.90 -25.01
CA ARG A 3 -21.24 5.12 -23.58
C ARG A 3 -21.47 6.59 -23.33
N GLU A 4 -22.55 6.94 -22.69
CA GLU A 4 -22.94 8.31 -22.37
C GLU A 4 -22.60 8.69 -20.92
N THR A 5 -22.63 7.69 -20.02
CA THR A 5 -22.39 7.89 -18.59
C THR A 5 -21.40 6.85 -18.04
N LEU A 6 -20.88 7.10 -16.85
CA LEU A 6 -20.07 6.12 -16.10
C LEU A 6 -20.88 4.89 -15.69
N LEU A 7 -22.22 4.99 -15.66
CA LEU A 7 -23.08 3.83 -15.37
C LEU A 7 -23.04 2.83 -16.51
N ASP A 8 -22.94 3.28 -17.77
CA ASP A 8 -22.74 2.39 -18.93
C ASP A 8 -21.39 1.67 -18.86
N TYR A 9 -20.37 2.39 -18.38
CA TYR A 9 -19.07 1.79 -18.13
C TYR A 9 -19.15 0.77 -16.99
N PHE A 10 -19.78 1.10 -15.87
CA PHE A 10 -19.99 0.18 -14.75
C PHE A 10 -20.70 -1.09 -15.16
N ASN A 11 -21.75 -0.99 -15.97
CA ASN A 11 -22.49 -2.17 -16.48
C ASN A 11 -21.60 -3.09 -17.30
N THR A 12 -20.63 -2.54 -18.06
CA THR A 12 -19.62 -3.33 -18.77
C THR A 12 -18.65 -4.02 -17.81
N VAL A 13 -18.23 -3.34 -16.75
CA VAL A 13 -17.32 -3.88 -15.74
C VAL A 13 -17.99 -4.94 -14.86
N ALA A 14 -19.27 -4.74 -14.51
CA ALA A 14 -20.04 -5.62 -13.63
C ALA A 14 -20.22 -7.05 -14.14
N VAL A 15 -20.14 -7.26 -15.45
CA VAL A 15 -20.30 -8.58 -16.07
C VAL A 15 -18.98 -9.30 -16.33
N LEU A 16 -17.83 -8.65 -16.06
CA LEU A 16 -16.53 -9.27 -16.21
C LEU A 16 -16.33 -10.40 -15.19
N ASP A 17 -15.59 -11.41 -15.62
CA ASP A 17 -15.18 -12.51 -14.76
C ASP A 17 -13.76 -12.33 -14.24
N GLY A 18 -13.46 -12.96 -13.11
CA GLY A 18 -12.11 -13.03 -12.55
C GLY A 18 -11.88 -12.10 -11.35
N GLU A 19 -10.65 -12.14 -10.87
CA GLU A 19 -10.17 -11.33 -9.75
C GLU A 19 -9.99 -9.88 -10.20
N TYR A 20 -10.60 -8.95 -9.47
CA TYR A 20 -10.48 -7.53 -9.78
C TYR A 20 -9.62 -6.79 -8.76
N LEU A 21 -10.03 -6.80 -7.49
CA LEU A 21 -9.36 -6.04 -6.44
C LEU A 21 -8.73 -6.99 -5.42
N VAL A 22 -7.50 -6.73 -5.07
CA VAL A 22 -6.79 -7.40 -3.99
C VAL A 22 -6.32 -6.35 -3.00
N TYR A 23 -6.62 -6.58 -1.74
CA TYR A 23 -6.19 -5.71 -0.66
C TYR A 23 -5.32 -6.51 0.31
N ASP A 24 -4.11 -6.02 0.56
CA ASP A 24 -3.20 -6.59 1.54
C ASP A 24 -3.06 -5.62 2.72
N ASP A 25 -3.69 -5.94 3.84
CA ASP A 25 -3.64 -5.17 5.09
C ASP A 25 -2.35 -5.41 5.89
N GLY A 26 -1.38 -6.13 5.29
CA GLY A 26 -0.12 -6.52 5.92
C GLY A 26 -0.21 -7.86 6.67
N PHE A 27 -1.42 -8.37 6.93
CA PHE A 27 -1.67 -9.63 7.62
C PHE A 27 -2.32 -10.67 6.70
N ARG A 28 -3.38 -10.26 6.00
CA ARG A 28 -4.15 -11.16 5.14
C ARG A 28 -4.54 -10.49 3.83
N PRO A 29 -4.14 -11.05 2.68
CA PRO A 29 -4.68 -10.62 1.41
C PRO A 29 -6.16 -11.05 1.28
N ARG A 30 -6.98 -10.13 0.82
CA ARG A 30 -8.39 -10.38 0.47
C ARG A 30 -8.58 -10.10 -1.00
N SER A 31 -9.26 -10.99 -1.69
CA SER A 31 -9.52 -10.90 -3.13
C SER A 31 -11.02 -10.76 -3.39
N TYR A 32 -11.35 -9.87 -4.29
CA TYR A 32 -12.72 -9.56 -4.71
C TYR A 32 -12.84 -9.64 -6.23
N THR A 33 -13.83 -10.37 -6.70
CA THR A 33 -14.10 -10.48 -8.14
C THR A 33 -14.87 -9.25 -8.65
N TYR A 34 -14.89 -9.05 -9.97
CA TYR A 34 -15.70 -8.01 -10.60
C TYR A 34 -17.17 -8.11 -10.18
N ARG A 35 -17.73 -9.33 -10.19
CA ARG A 35 -19.13 -9.59 -9.79
C ARG A 35 -19.37 -9.29 -8.30
N ALA A 36 -18.41 -9.63 -7.44
CA ALA A 36 -18.53 -9.31 -6.00
C ALA A 36 -18.54 -7.80 -5.77
N LEU A 37 -17.66 -7.05 -6.47
CA LEU A 37 -17.66 -5.60 -6.42
C LEU A 37 -18.99 -5.01 -6.89
N ALA A 38 -19.51 -5.46 -8.03
CA ALA A 38 -20.78 -4.97 -8.57
C ALA A 38 -21.96 -5.25 -7.61
N ARG A 39 -21.94 -6.39 -6.94
CA ARG A 39 -22.92 -6.74 -5.90
C ARG A 39 -22.82 -5.78 -4.72
N ALA A 40 -21.63 -5.58 -4.16
CA ALA A 40 -21.43 -4.67 -3.03
C ALA A 40 -21.81 -3.22 -3.38
N ALA A 41 -21.51 -2.76 -4.60
CA ALA A 41 -21.94 -1.43 -5.07
C ALA A 41 -23.46 -1.30 -5.12
N LYS A 42 -24.18 -2.30 -5.63
CA LYS A 42 -25.64 -2.32 -5.65
C LYS A 42 -26.23 -2.35 -4.23
N ASN A 43 -25.67 -3.15 -3.34
CA ASN A 43 -26.09 -3.19 -1.94
C ASN A 43 -25.92 -1.83 -1.27
N PHE A 44 -24.78 -1.18 -1.52
CA PHE A 44 -24.55 0.15 -0.95
C PHE A 44 -25.48 1.21 -1.54
N CYS A 45 -25.79 1.17 -2.84
CA CYS A 45 -26.81 2.01 -3.45
C CYS A 45 -28.18 1.87 -2.73
N ARG A 46 -28.58 0.64 -2.42
CA ARG A 46 -29.80 0.37 -1.63
C ARG A 46 -29.69 0.93 -0.21
N THR A 47 -28.54 0.77 0.44
CA THR A 47 -28.28 1.32 1.78
C THR A 47 -28.48 2.84 1.79
N LEU A 48 -27.92 3.56 0.80
CA LEU A 48 -28.12 4.99 0.65
C LEU A 48 -29.60 5.36 0.47
N ALA A 49 -30.33 4.60 -0.36
CA ALA A 49 -31.76 4.82 -0.60
C ALA A 49 -32.60 4.66 0.68
N VAL A 50 -32.37 3.58 1.45
CA VAL A 50 -33.07 3.31 2.72
C VAL A 50 -32.78 4.40 3.77
N ASN A 51 -31.58 4.98 3.75
CA ASN A 51 -31.20 6.08 4.65
C ASN A 51 -31.55 7.46 4.12
N GLY A 52 -32.40 7.56 3.09
CA GLY A 52 -32.96 8.83 2.60
C GLY A 52 -31.98 9.67 1.77
N ILE A 53 -30.84 9.11 1.36
CA ILE A 53 -29.89 9.81 0.49
C ILE A 53 -30.39 9.77 -0.95
N ALA A 54 -30.72 10.94 -1.50
CA ALA A 54 -31.38 11.10 -2.80
C ALA A 54 -30.37 11.47 -3.90
N SER A 55 -30.74 11.24 -5.16
CA SER A 55 -30.01 11.73 -6.34
C SER A 55 -29.78 13.25 -6.27
N GLY A 56 -28.64 13.69 -6.80
CA GLY A 56 -28.17 15.08 -6.78
C GLY A 56 -27.56 15.52 -5.44
N GLN A 57 -27.63 14.70 -4.39
CA GLN A 57 -26.95 14.97 -3.12
C GLN A 57 -25.48 14.64 -3.16
N ARG A 58 -24.74 15.05 -2.14
CA ARG A 58 -23.28 14.84 -2.01
C ARG A 58 -22.98 14.08 -0.73
N VAL A 59 -21.95 13.23 -0.80
CA VAL A 59 -21.38 12.51 0.34
C VAL A 59 -19.88 12.72 0.38
N VAL A 60 -19.31 12.75 1.57
CA VAL A 60 -17.84 12.74 1.74
C VAL A 60 -17.38 11.31 1.93
N LEU A 61 -16.29 10.92 1.26
CA LEU A 61 -15.65 9.62 1.41
C LEU A 61 -14.21 9.82 1.91
N TRP A 62 -13.99 9.51 3.19
CA TRP A 62 -12.70 9.64 3.87
C TRP A 62 -12.17 8.29 4.30
N SER A 63 -11.19 7.77 3.56
CA SER A 63 -10.71 6.40 3.75
C SER A 63 -9.38 6.15 3.05
N GLU A 64 -8.67 5.18 3.58
CA GLU A 64 -7.55 4.52 2.92
C GLU A 64 -7.98 3.80 1.63
N ASN A 65 -6.97 3.48 0.76
CA ASN A 65 -7.21 2.69 -0.46
C ASN A 65 -7.65 1.27 -0.11
N ARG A 66 -8.86 0.90 -0.48
CA ARG A 66 -9.43 -0.43 -0.23
C ARG A 66 -10.56 -0.78 -1.21
N PRO A 67 -10.88 -2.09 -1.40
CA PRO A 67 -11.98 -2.51 -2.28
C PRO A 67 -13.34 -1.89 -1.90
N ALA A 68 -13.60 -1.71 -0.61
CA ALA A 68 -14.84 -1.12 -0.13
C ALA A 68 -14.98 0.35 -0.55
N TRP A 69 -13.89 1.10 -0.69
CA TRP A 69 -13.88 2.44 -1.26
C TRP A 69 -14.45 2.42 -2.71
N VAL A 70 -13.97 1.47 -3.52
CA VAL A 70 -14.40 1.33 -4.93
C VAL A 70 -15.86 0.93 -5.00
N ALA A 71 -16.31 0.00 -4.15
CA ALA A 71 -17.72 -0.42 -4.10
C ALA A 71 -18.64 0.74 -3.67
N ALA A 72 -18.24 1.50 -2.65
CA ALA A 72 -18.99 2.66 -2.16
C ALA A 72 -19.07 3.77 -3.22
N PHE A 73 -17.97 4.06 -3.92
CA PHE A 73 -17.93 5.01 -5.01
C PHE A 73 -18.97 4.67 -6.10
N TRP A 74 -18.94 3.42 -6.62
CA TRP A 74 -19.91 2.97 -7.61
C TRP A 74 -21.33 2.94 -7.07
N GLY A 75 -21.53 2.59 -5.81
CA GLY A 75 -22.84 2.60 -5.17
C GLY A 75 -23.43 4.02 -5.08
N CYS A 76 -22.60 5.03 -4.81
CA CYS A 76 -23.02 6.43 -4.87
C CYS A 76 -23.43 6.84 -6.29
N LEU A 77 -22.63 6.51 -7.30
CA LEU A 77 -22.95 6.85 -8.70
C LEU A 77 -24.24 6.14 -9.17
N LEU A 78 -24.45 4.88 -8.81
CA LEU A 78 -25.71 4.17 -9.09
C LEU A 78 -26.93 4.86 -8.47
N ARG A 79 -26.74 5.58 -7.36
CA ARG A 79 -27.78 6.38 -6.69
C ARG A 79 -27.90 7.80 -7.24
N GLY A 80 -27.03 8.21 -8.17
CA GLY A 80 -26.94 9.60 -8.65
C GLY A 80 -26.39 10.57 -7.61
N VAL A 81 -25.58 10.09 -6.68
CA VAL A 81 -24.98 10.86 -5.58
C VAL A 81 -23.53 11.20 -5.93
N ALA A 82 -23.18 12.49 -5.85
CA ALA A 82 -21.82 12.94 -6.09
C ALA A 82 -20.92 12.66 -4.86
N VAL A 83 -19.70 12.19 -5.13
CA VAL A 83 -18.72 11.84 -4.08
C VAL A 83 -17.68 12.95 -3.94
N ALA A 84 -17.42 13.38 -2.69
CA ALA A 84 -16.27 14.21 -2.36
C ALA A 84 -15.21 13.34 -1.66
N PRO A 85 -14.26 12.75 -2.39
CA PRO A 85 -13.24 11.89 -1.80
C PRO A 85 -12.15 12.72 -1.13
N ILE A 86 -11.74 12.28 0.06
CA ILE A 86 -10.67 12.87 0.86
C ILE A 86 -9.60 11.82 1.15
N ASP A 87 -8.33 12.21 1.08
CA ASP A 87 -7.18 11.36 1.43
C ASP A 87 -7.16 11.08 2.94
N GLU A 88 -6.78 9.85 3.32
CA GLU A 88 -6.66 9.41 4.73
C GLU A 88 -5.75 10.30 5.59
N ARG A 89 -4.78 10.96 4.96
CA ARG A 89 -3.80 11.83 5.62
C ARG A 89 -4.29 13.24 5.91
N HIS A 90 -5.46 13.63 5.41
CA HIS A 90 -6.01 14.94 5.73
C HIS A 90 -6.54 14.99 7.17
N SER A 91 -6.42 16.19 7.77
CA SER A 91 -6.86 16.42 9.14
C SER A 91 -8.39 16.32 9.29
N PRO A 92 -8.87 16.01 10.50
CA PRO A 92 -10.30 16.08 10.83
C PRO A 92 -10.95 17.44 10.53
N ASP A 93 -10.20 18.54 10.68
CA ASP A 93 -10.66 19.89 10.34
C ASP A 93 -10.91 20.04 8.82
N PHE A 94 -10.06 19.44 7.98
CA PHE A 94 -10.27 19.44 6.54
C PHE A 94 -11.54 18.66 6.16
N LEU A 95 -11.81 17.53 6.81
CA LEU A 95 -13.07 16.78 6.65
C LEU A 95 -14.29 17.68 6.93
N GLN A 96 -14.28 18.38 8.06
CA GLN A 96 -15.40 19.26 8.44
C GLN A 96 -15.61 20.39 7.43
N ARG A 97 -14.53 21.03 6.97
CA ARG A 97 -14.61 22.08 5.93
C ARG A 97 -15.19 21.54 4.62
N VAL A 98 -14.74 20.39 4.14
CA VAL A 98 -15.25 19.78 2.91
C VAL A 98 -16.73 19.38 3.08
N ALA A 99 -17.10 18.76 4.20
CA ALA A 99 -18.49 18.40 4.49
C ALA A 99 -19.41 19.63 4.49
N ARG A 100 -18.97 20.74 5.06
CA ARG A 100 -19.67 22.02 5.06
C ARG A 100 -19.80 22.62 3.65
N ILE A 101 -18.68 22.74 2.91
CA ILE A 101 -18.66 23.32 1.55
C ILE A 101 -19.58 22.54 0.60
N THR A 102 -19.58 21.21 0.69
CA THR A 102 -20.38 20.34 -0.17
C THR A 102 -21.83 20.17 0.33
N ALA A 103 -22.15 20.67 1.53
CA ALA A 103 -23.40 20.37 2.22
C ALA A 103 -23.70 18.86 2.22
N ALA A 104 -22.67 18.06 2.57
CA ALA A 104 -22.72 16.62 2.50
C ALA A 104 -23.85 16.03 3.34
N LYS A 105 -24.56 15.04 2.80
CA LYS A 105 -25.69 14.37 3.46
C LYS A 105 -25.27 13.10 4.21
N ALA A 106 -24.06 12.61 3.98
CA ALA A 106 -23.47 11.49 4.72
C ALA A 106 -21.94 11.54 4.66
N ILE A 107 -21.31 10.84 5.58
CA ILE A 107 -19.87 10.58 5.60
C ILE A 107 -19.65 9.07 5.51
N LEU A 108 -18.80 8.66 4.57
CA LEU A 108 -18.30 7.30 4.38
C LEU A 108 -16.89 7.25 4.96
N ILE A 109 -16.67 6.39 5.94
CA ILE A 109 -15.42 6.39 6.70
C ILE A 109 -14.72 5.04 6.60
N GLY A 110 -13.40 5.07 6.38
CA GLY A 110 -12.52 3.89 6.46
C GLY A 110 -12.35 3.38 7.90
N ASP A 111 -11.85 2.16 8.03
CA ASP A 111 -11.69 1.52 9.36
C ASP A 111 -10.60 2.17 10.21
N GLU A 112 -9.64 2.82 9.56
CA GLU A 112 -8.48 3.43 10.22
C GLU A 112 -8.70 4.88 10.62
N MET A 113 -9.80 5.46 10.14
CA MET A 113 -10.12 6.83 10.41
C MET A 113 -10.89 6.97 11.73
N THR A 114 -10.46 7.89 12.57
CA THR A 114 -11.20 8.28 13.78
C THR A 114 -12.05 9.51 13.46
N LEU A 115 -13.38 9.33 13.48
CA LEU A 115 -14.30 10.41 13.21
C LEU A 115 -14.26 11.43 14.36
N PRO A 116 -13.99 12.72 14.08
CA PRO A 116 -14.12 13.76 15.09
C PRO A 116 -15.59 14.05 15.39
N PRO A 117 -15.93 14.71 16.51
CA PRO A 117 -17.24 15.29 16.72
C PRO A 117 -17.60 16.19 15.53
N LEU A 118 -18.75 15.95 14.90
CA LEU A 118 -19.20 16.71 13.74
C LEU A 118 -19.95 17.96 14.19
N GLU A 119 -19.66 19.11 13.59
CA GLU A 119 -20.41 20.37 13.81
C GLU A 119 -21.88 20.21 13.39
N HIS A 120 -22.11 19.47 12.30
CA HIS A 120 -23.45 19.13 11.80
C HIS A 120 -23.59 17.60 11.72
N PRO A 121 -24.36 16.95 12.59
CA PRO A 121 -24.58 15.52 12.57
C PRO A 121 -25.19 15.05 11.24
N VAL A 122 -24.54 14.11 10.58
CA VAL A 122 -25.01 13.43 9.38
C VAL A 122 -24.82 11.92 9.53
N PRO A 123 -25.58 11.08 8.81
CA PRO A 123 -25.37 9.65 8.78
C PRO A 123 -23.91 9.30 8.45
N VAL A 124 -23.34 8.34 9.20
CA VAL A 124 -21.98 7.85 9.01
C VAL A 124 -22.03 6.37 8.65
N PHE A 125 -21.42 6.02 7.52
CA PHE A 125 -21.34 4.63 7.06
C PHE A 125 -19.89 4.16 7.13
N ARG A 126 -19.63 3.09 7.88
CA ARG A 126 -18.32 2.46 7.88
C ARG A 126 -18.15 1.57 6.66
N LEU A 127 -17.01 1.67 5.99
CA LEU A 127 -16.73 0.88 4.80
C LEU A 127 -16.52 -0.62 5.12
N SER A 128 -16.24 -0.97 6.39
CA SER A 128 -16.22 -2.37 6.86
C SER A 128 -17.59 -3.05 6.79
N ASP A 129 -18.66 -2.26 6.89
CA ASP A 129 -20.01 -2.77 7.03
C ASP A 129 -20.70 -3.00 5.68
N LEU A 130 -19.96 -2.81 4.57
CA LEU A 130 -20.49 -3.08 3.23
C LEU A 130 -20.84 -4.56 3.07
N ASP A 131 -22.05 -4.82 2.61
CA ASP A 131 -22.54 -6.16 2.29
C ASP A 131 -22.03 -6.62 0.91
N TRP A 132 -21.15 -7.64 0.93
CA TRP A 132 -20.54 -8.23 -0.26
C TRP A 132 -21.28 -9.48 -0.76
N ASP A 133 -22.20 -10.01 0.01
CA ASP A 133 -22.75 -11.36 -0.18
C ASP A 133 -24.20 -11.37 -0.70
N THR A 134 -25.02 -10.39 -0.28
CA THR A 134 -26.43 -10.31 -0.68
C THR A 134 -26.58 -9.80 -2.11
N ASP A 135 -27.41 -10.46 -2.91
CA ASP A 135 -27.77 -9.97 -4.23
C ASP A 135 -28.93 -8.96 -4.13
N ALA A 136 -28.61 -7.67 -4.34
CA ALA A 136 -29.62 -6.61 -4.40
C ALA A 136 -29.99 -6.27 -5.84
N THR A 137 -31.28 -6.23 -6.11
CA THR A 137 -31.81 -5.58 -7.31
C THR A 137 -31.95 -4.09 -7.04
N VAL A 138 -31.29 -3.28 -7.85
CA VAL A 138 -31.37 -1.81 -7.77
C VAL A 138 -31.67 -1.30 -9.17
N GLU A 139 -32.66 -0.48 -9.29
CA GLU A 139 -32.86 0.33 -10.50
C GLU A 139 -31.92 1.54 -10.41
N PRO A 140 -30.90 1.64 -11.28
CA PRO A 140 -30.05 2.81 -11.33
C PRO A 140 -30.87 4.06 -11.64
N VAL A 141 -30.56 5.15 -10.98
CA VAL A 141 -31.17 6.45 -11.32
C VAL A 141 -30.65 6.88 -12.69
N ALA A 142 -31.53 7.42 -13.53
CA ALA A 142 -31.12 7.98 -14.82
C ALA A 142 -30.07 9.08 -14.59
N ALA A 143 -28.94 8.96 -15.27
CA ALA A 143 -27.84 9.93 -15.20
C ALA A 143 -27.60 10.56 -16.56
N HIS A 144 -27.31 11.85 -16.56
CA HIS A 144 -26.89 12.60 -17.75
C HIS A 144 -25.37 12.71 -17.84
N PRO A 145 -24.80 12.85 -19.04
CA PRO A 145 -23.37 13.02 -19.21
C PRO A 145 -22.76 14.19 -18.40
N ASP A 146 -23.52 15.25 -18.21
CA ASP A 146 -23.09 16.46 -17.53
C ASP A 146 -23.43 16.47 -16.02
N ASP A 147 -24.02 15.40 -15.50
CA ASP A 147 -24.23 15.26 -14.07
C ASP A 147 -22.90 15.15 -13.33
N VAL A 148 -22.83 15.80 -12.17
CA VAL A 148 -21.64 15.78 -11.30
C VAL A 148 -21.51 14.43 -10.64
N CYS A 149 -20.46 13.71 -10.95
CA CYS A 149 -20.18 12.42 -10.32
C CYS A 149 -19.25 12.54 -9.10
N GLN A 150 -18.39 13.55 -9.07
CA GLN A 150 -17.53 13.81 -7.92
C GLN A 150 -17.05 15.27 -7.85
N ILE A 151 -16.64 15.69 -6.63
CA ILE A 151 -16.05 16.99 -6.35
C ILE A 151 -14.70 16.75 -5.68
N LEU A 152 -13.62 17.06 -6.38
CA LEU A 152 -12.26 16.76 -5.91
C LEU A 152 -11.61 18.00 -5.33
N PHE A 153 -11.30 17.95 -4.04
CA PHE A 153 -10.66 19.06 -3.37
C PHE A 153 -9.15 19.02 -3.54
N THR A 154 -8.61 20.08 -4.13
CA THR A 154 -7.17 20.27 -4.26
C THR A 154 -6.68 21.13 -3.09
N SER A 155 -5.56 20.72 -2.48
CA SER A 155 -4.85 21.52 -1.48
C SER A 155 -4.20 22.73 -2.16
N GLY A 156 -4.98 23.77 -2.40
CA GLY A 156 -4.46 25.07 -2.83
C GLY A 156 -3.58 25.67 -1.71
N ALA A 157 -2.57 26.46 -2.10
CA ALA A 157 -1.75 27.24 -1.16
C ALA A 157 -2.53 28.33 -0.41
N THR A 158 -3.84 28.45 -0.62
CA THR A 158 -4.78 29.40 0.02
C THR A 158 -5.59 28.73 1.12
N ALA A 159 -6.09 29.50 2.07
CA ALA A 159 -6.76 29.04 3.29
C ALA A 159 -8.01 28.17 3.06
N GLU A 160 -8.69 28.29 1.91
CA GLU A 160 -9.85 27.46 1.59
C GLU A 160 -9.59 26.46 0.46
N PRO A 161 -9.99 25.17 0.63
CA PRO A 161 -9.82 24.16 -0.40
C PRO A 161 -10.74 24.44 -1.61
N LYS A 162 -10.21 24.31 -2.84
CA LYS A 162 -10.98 24.46 -4.08
C LYS A 162 -11.50 23.11 -4.54
N GLY A 163 -12.82 22.95 -4.66
CA GLY A 163 -13.44 21.72 -5.15
C GLY A 163 -13.60 21.73 -6.67
N VAL A 164 -12.92 20.86 -7.39
CA VAL A 164 -13.03 20.70 -8.85
C VAL A 164 -14.25 19.86 -9.17
N ILE A 165 -15.14 20.38 -10.02
CA ILE A 165 -16.35 19.68 -10.47
C ILE A 165 -15.97 18.67 -11.56
N ILE A 166 -16.29 17.39 -11.36
CA ILE A 166 -16.07 16.33 -12.34
C ILE A 166 -17.40 15.69 -12.71
N THR A 167 -17.69 15.66 -14.02
CA THR A 167 -18.90 15.07 -14.60
C THR A 167 -18.63 13.71 -15.20
N HIS A 168 -19.67 12.94 -15.51
CA HIS A 168 -19.54 11.68 -16.25
C HIS A 168 -18.85 11.90 -17.60
N ARG A 169 -19.19 12.98 -18.30
CA ARG A 169 -18.56 13.37 -19.61
C ARG A 169 -17.07 13.58 -19.47
N ASN A 170 -16.62 14.30 -18.44
CA ASN A 170 -15.20 14.59 -18.25
C ASN A 170 -14.39 13.29 -18.19
N VAL A 171 -14.84 12.33 -17.38
CA VAL A 171 -14.16 11.04 -17.20
C VAL A 171 -14.24 10.21 -18.49
N LEU A 172 -15.41 10.10 -19.12
CA LEU A 172 -15.56 9.29 -20.34
C LEU A 172 -14.71 9.82 -21.51
N THR A 173 -14.61 11.15 -21.65
CA THR A 173 -13.73 11.76 -22.67
C THR A 173 -12.28 11.38 -22.46
N ASN A 174 -11.89 11.11 -21.22
CA ASN A 174 -10.55 10.64 -20.87
C ASN A 174 -10.36 9.15 -21.17
N ILE A 175 -11.26 8.30 -20.67
CA ILE A 175 -11.07 6.85 -20.68
C ILE A 175 -11.37 6.19 -22.04
N VAL A 176 -12.33 6.70 -22.82
CA VAL A 176 -12.72 6.09 -24.11
C VAL A 176 -11.59 6.09 -25.15
N PRO A 177 -10.84 7.18 -25.35
CA PRO A 177 -9.68 7.16 -26.25
C PRO A 177 -8.59 6.19 -25.80
N ILE A 178 -8.33 6.13 -24.47
CA ILE A 178 -7.35 5.20 -23.89
C ILE A 178 -7.79 3.75 -24.11
N GLU A 179 -9.07 3.45 -23.91
CA GLU A 179 -9.62 2.12 -24.15
C GLU A 179 -9.41 1.68 -25.62
N ARG A 180 -9.71 2.56 -26.55
CA ARG A 180 -9.52 2.27 -27.99
C ARG A 180 -8.05 1.95 -28.29
N GLU A 181 -7.13 2.67 -27.69
CA GLU A 181 -5.70 2.45 -27.87
C GLU A 181 -5.25 1.14 -27.21
N VAL A 182 -5.62 0.90 -25.96
CA VAL A 182 -5.29 -0.32 -25.20
C VAL A 182 -5.82 -1.58 -25.90
N LEU A 183 -7.03 -1.54 -26.46
CA LEU A 183 -7.63 -2.68 -27.17
C LEU A 183 -6.84 -3.12 -28.41
N LYS A 184 -6.13 -2.20 -29.10
CA LYS A 184 -5.25 -2.55 -30.24
C LYS A 184 -4.12 -3.49 -29.83
N TYR A 185 -3.64 -3.36 -28.60
CA TYR A 185 -2.50 -4.11 -28.07
C TYR A 185 -2.91 -5.29 -27.17
N ARG A 186 -4.21 -5.54 -26.98
CA ARG A 186 -4.73 -6.57 -26.09
C ARG A 186 -4.15 -7.97 -26.38
N HIS A 187 -3.89 -8.29 -27.64
CA HIS A 187 -3.33 -9.60 -28.01
C HIS A 187 -1.88 -9.79 -27.54
N TYR A 188 -1.07 -8.72 -27.43
CA TYR A 188 0.27 -8.78 -26.87
C TYR A 188 0.26 -8.95 -25.35
N ALA A 189 -0.82 -8.52 -24.68
CA ALA A 189 -0.97 -8.67 -23.23
C ALA A 189 -1.40 -10.10 -22.81
N ARG A 190 -1.90 -10.94 -23.75
CA ARG A 190 -2.38 -12.31 -23.44
C ARG A 190 -1.39 -13.18 -22.66
N PRO A 191 -0.08 -13.25 -22.98
CA PRO A 191 0.87 -14.07 -22.23
C PRO A 191 1.05 -13.61 -20.77
N PHE A 192 0.80 -12.32 -20.49
CA PHE A 192 0.90 -11.71 -19.17
C PHE A 192 -0.42 -11.67 -18.40
N SER A 193 -1.52 -12.12 -19.04
CA SER A 193 -2.86 -12.10 -18.43
C SER A 193 -2.96 -13.01 -17.19
N PRO A 194 -3.72 -12.60 -16.15
CA PRO A 194 -4.24 -11.26 -15.99
C PRO A 194 -3.09 -10.26 -15.73
N VAL A 195 -3.18 -9.09 -16.37
CA VAL A 195 -2.27 -7.97 -16.07
C VAL A 195 -2.59 -7.45 -14.67
N ARG A 196 -1.60 -7.42 -13.79
CA ARG A 196 -1.77 -7.02 -12.40
C ARG A 196 -1.09 -5.70 -12.12
N PHE A 197 -1.85 -4.76 -11.59
CA PHE A 197 -1.41 -3.41 -11.23
C PHE A 197 -1.20 -3.34 -9.71
N LEU A 198 -0.04 -2.92 -9.26
CA LEU A 198 0.18 -2.49 -7.88
C LEU A 198 -0.04 -0.99 -7.84
N ASN A 199 -1.15 -0.54 -7.26
CA ASN A 199 -1.50 0.87 -7.20
C ASN A 199 -1.16 1.45 -5.83
N LEU A 200 -0.17 2.34 -5.79
CA LEU A 200 0.26 3.06 -4.58
C LEU A 200 -0.31 4.48 -4.51
N LEU A 201 -1.08 4.91 -5.51
CA LEU A 201 -1.67 6.24 -5.55
C LEU A 201 -3.00 6.28 -4.79
N PRO A 202 -3.30 7.38 -4.07
CA PRO A 202 -4.57 7.50 -3.36
C PRO A 202 -5.77 7.52 -4.33
N LEU A 203 -6.84 6.82 -3.96
CA LEU A 203 -8.11 6.84 -4.69
C LEU A 203 -8.86 8.18 -4.54
N SER A 204 -8.46 9.02 -3.61
CA SER A 204 -8.94 10.41 -3.48
C SER A 204 -8.45 11.32 -4.62
N HIS A 205 -7.49 10.85 -5.45
CA HIS A 205 -6.98 11.58 -6.60
C HIS A 205 -7.37 10.91 -7.91
N MET A 206 -7.71 11.72 -8.94
CA MET A 206 -8.14 11.22 -10.25
C MET A 206 -7.14 10.25 -10.91
N PHE A 207 -5.84 10.46 -10.72
CA PHE A 207 -4.84 9.57 -11.30
C PHE A 207 -4.86 8.18 -10.64
N GLY A 208 -5.01 8.13 -9.31
CA GLY A 208 -5.21 6.87 -8.58
C GLY A 208 -6.49 6.15 -9.03
N GLN A 209 -7.57 6.89 -9.24
CA GLN A 209 -8.83 6.36 -9.75
C GLN A 209 -8.68 5.83 -11.18
N ALA A 210 -8.03 6.56 -12.08
CA ALA A 210 -7.84 6.14 -13.47
C ALA A 210 -7.15 4.77 -13.54
N LEU A 211 -6.13 4.55 -12.72
CA LEU A 211 -5.31 3.34 -12.67
C LEU A 211 -5.85 2.26 -11.69
N ALA A 212 -7.02 2.46 -11.12
CA ALA A 212 -7.70 1.47 -10.31
C ALA A 212 -9.12 1.14 -10.83
N LEU A 213 -9.92 2.17 -11.17
CA LEU A 213 -11.33 2.00 -11.50
C LEU A 213 -11.59 1.86 -13.00
N TYR A 214 -10.75 2.51 -13.84
CA TYR A 214 -11.09 2.65 -15.27
C TYR A 214 -10.15 1.86 -16.19
N ILE A 215 -8.85 2.05 -16.13
CA ILE A 215 -7.92 1.42 -17.08
C ILE A 215 -7.77 -0.10 -16.87
N PRO A 216 -7.58 -0.63 -15.65
CA PRO A 216 -7.42 -2.08 -15.46
C PRO A 216 -8.61 -2.92 -15.95
N PRO A 217 -9.88 -2.53 -15.72
CA PRO A 217 -11.03 -3.31 -16.23
C PRO A 217 -11.07 -3.46 -17.76
N MET A 218 -10.53 -2.50 -18.55
CA MET A 218 -10.49 -2.56 -20.02
C MET A 218 -9.78 -3.83 -20.54
N ILE A 219 -8.86 -4.36 -19.75
CA ILE A 219 -8.09 -5.58 -20.07
C ILE A 219 -8.36 -6.73 -19.09
N SER A 220 -9.47 -6.65 -18.36
CA SER A 220 -9.82 -7.61 -17.31
C SER A 220 -8.65 -7.79 -16.31
N GLY A 221 -8.00 -6.69 -15.94
CA GLY A 221 -6.83 -6.64 -15.06
C GLY A 221 -7.19 -6.75 -13.59
N THR A 222 -6.21 -7.04 -12.78
CA THR A 222 -6.33 -7.07 -11.32
C THR A 222 -5.60 -5.88 -10.72
N VAL A 223 -6.20 -5.21 -9.74
CA VAL A 223 -5.57 -4.11 -8.98
C VAL A 223 -5.26 -4.58 -7.57
N VAL A 224 -4.03 -4.38 -7.16
CA VAL A 224 -3.55 -4.70 -5.81
C VAL A 224 -3.33 -3.39 -5.06
N PHE A 225 -3.98 -3.24 -3.92
CA PHE A 225 -3.73 -2.17 -2.96
C PHE A 225 -2.87 -2.70 -1.81
N GLN A 226 -1.87 -1.94 -1.43
CA GLN A 226 -1.08 -2.20 -0.23
C GLN A 226 -0.86 -0.90 0.55
N ARG A 227 -0.61 -1.03 1.85
CA ARG A 227 -0.41 0.10 2.77
C ARG A 227 1.04 0.57 2.82
N SER A 228 1.96 -0.38 2.82
CA SER A 228 3.38 -0.10 2.97
C SER A 228 3.98 0.50 1.71
N GLN A 229 4.75 1.58 1.87
CA GLN A 229 5.59 2.18 0.83
C GLN A 229 7.06 1.74 0.96
N ASN A 230 7.38 0.82 1.88
CA ASN A 230 8.71 0.27 2.04
C ASN A 230 9.15 -0.45 0.76
N PRO A 231 10.32 -0.13 0.17
CA PRO A 231 10.79 -0.71 -1.09
C PRO A 231 10.94 -2.23 -1.04
N HIS A 232 11.36 -2.80 0.09
CA HIS A 232 11.42 -4.24 0.28
C HIS A 232 10.03 -4.89 0.14
N GLU A 233 9.00 -4.31 0.77
CA GLU A 233 7.63 -4.79 0.69
C GLU A 233 7.04 -4.63 -0.72
N ILE A 234 7.30 -3.49 -1.38
CA ILE A 234 6.89 -3.25 -2.77
C ILE A 234 7.47 -4.34 -3.68
N VAL A 235 8.77 -4.57 -3.63
CA VAL A 235 9.45 -5.58 -4.46
C VAL A 235 8.95 -6.99 -4.12
N ARG A 236 8.74 -7.29 -2.84
CA ARG A 236 8.18 -8.57 -2.41
C ARG A 236 6.77 -8.79 -2.96
N GLN A 237 5.88 -7.79 -2.91
CA GLN A 237 4.54 -7.86 -3.48
C GLN A 237 4.57 -8.01 -4.99
N ILE A 238 5.43 -7.25 -5.67
CA ILE A 238 5.61 -7.36 -7.12
C ILE A 238 5.93 -8.82 -7.50
N LYS A 239 6.91 -9.42 -6.83
CA LYS A 239 7.33 -10.79 -7.12
C LYS A 239 6.29 -11.84 -6.72
N SER A 240 5.82 -11.79 -5.47
CA SER A 240 4.93 -12.82 -4.92
C SER A 240 3.55 -12.85 -5.59
N ARG A 241 3.03 -11.67 -5.96
CA ARG A 241 1.72 -11.54 -6.62
C ARG A 241 1.79 -11.46 -8.13
N ARG A 242 3.00 -11.61 -8.69
CA ARG A 242 3.22 -11.54 -10.14
C ARG A 242 2.64 -10.26 -10.73
N ILE A 243 2.96 -9.12 -10.11
CA ILE A 243 2.57 -7.79 -10.60
C ILE A 243 3.22 -7.55 -11.97
N SER A 244 2.49 -6.93 -12.85
CA SER A 244 2.95 -6.57 -14.20
C SER A 244 3.37 -5.10 -14.28
N VAL A 245 2.65 -4.23 -13.56
CA VAL A 245 2.78 -2.78 -13.63
C VAL A 245 2.74 -2.18 -12.22
N LEU A 246 3.70 -1.32 -11.89
CA LEU A 246 3.66 -0.49 -10.67
C LEU A 246 3.17 0.91 -11.00
N VAL A 247 2.12 1.36 -10.31
CA VAL A 247 1.56 2.71 -10.43
C VAL A 247 1.95 3.53 -9.21
N SER A 248 2.72 4.61 -9.43
CA SER A 248 3.24 5.40 -8.30
C SER A 248 3.63 6.83 -8.70
N VAL A 249 4.15 7.58 -7.74
CA VAL A 249 4.79 8.89 -7.98
C VAL A 249 6.28 8.70 -8.27
N PRO A 250 6.95 9.65 -8.98
CA PRO A 250 8.37 9.58 -9.32
C PRO A 250 9.31 9.29 -8.14
N LYS A 251 9.00 9.81 -6.95
CA LYS A 251 9.84 9.58 -5.75
C LYS A 251 9.95 8.10 -5.37
N ILE A 252 8.91 7.31 -5.59
CA ILE A 252 8.97 5.86 -5.33
C ILE A 252 9.92 5.14 -6.30
N LEU A 253 9.97 5.59 -7.56
CA LEU A 253 10.93 5.05 -8.53
C LEU A 253 12.37 5.35 -8.09
N ASP A 254 12.60 6.53 -7.51
CA ASP A 254 13.89 6.92 -6.98
C ASP A 254 14.31 6.06 -5.78
N VAL A 255 13.41 5.89 -4.81
CA VAL A 255 13.62 5.00 -3.64
C VAL A 255 13.89 3.54 -4.08
N LEU A 256 13.17 3.05 -5.10
CA LEU A 256 13.42 1.73 -5.66
C LEU A 256 14.78 1.63 -6.38
N ARG A 257 15.23 2.71 -7.05
CA ARG A 257 16.57 2.79 -7.63
C ARG A 257 17.62 2.63 -6.53
N GLU A 258 17.54 3.41 -5.45
CA GLU A 258 18.45 3.32 -4.31
C GLU A 258 18.46 1.91 -3.69
N TYR A 259 17.29 1.33 -3.50
CA TYR A 259 17.15 -0.04 -3.00
C TYR A 259 17.82 -1.07 -3.92
N VAL A 260 17.60 -0.98 -5.24
CA VAL A 260 18.20 -1.91 -6.22
C VAL A 260 19.72 -1.73 -6.29
N THR A 261 20.22 -0.51 -6.31
CA THR A 261 21.67 -0.22 -6.33
C THR A 261 22.36 -0.67 -5.05
N GLY A 262 21.72 -0.54 -3.89
CA GLY A 262 22.23 -1.07 -2.62
C GLY A 262 22.38 -2.58 -2.62
N LEU A 263 21.41 -3.31 -3.22
CA LEU A 263 21.49 -4.77 -3.35
C LEU A 263 22.43 -5.24 -4.48
N GLN A 264 22.57 -4.46 -5.53
CA GLN A 264 23.29 -4.78 -6.76
C GLN A 264 24.10 -3.56 -7.25
N PRO A 265 25.27 -3.28 -6.66
CA PRO A 265 26.06 -2.08 -6.98
C PRO A 265 26.41 -1.93 -8.48
N ALA A 266 26.50 -3.03 -9.21
CA ALA A 266 26.71 -3.03 -10.67
C ALA A 266 25.58 -2.34 -11.46
N THR A 267 24.43 -2.08 -10.85
CA THR A 267 23.31 -1.37 -11.48
C THR A 267 23.35 0.16 -11.25
N ALA A 268 24.30 0.69 -10.50
CA ALA A 268 24.39 2.14 -10.22
C ALA A 268 24.55 2.96 -11.52
N THR A 269 25.30 2.44 -12.49
CA THR A 269 25.47 3.04 -13.82
C THR A 269 25.14 2.00 -14.90
N PRO A 270 23.85 1.79 -15.20
CA PRO A 270 23.48 0.79 -16.19
C PRO A 270 23.93 1.21 -17.59
N ALA A 271 24.35 0.23 -18.39
CA ALA A 271 24.79 0.46 -19.76
C ALA A 271 23.68 1.09 -20.61
N PRO A 272 24.00 2.00 -21.55
CA PRO A 272 23.01 2.65 -22.41
C PRO A 272 22.13 1.66 -23.17
N ALA A 273 20.90 2.04 -23.47
CA ALA A 273 19.88 1.21 -24.13
C ALA A 273 20.11 1.00 -25.64
N THR A 274 21.38 0.99 -26.09
CA THR A 274 21.75 0.69 -27.49
C THR A 274 21.60 -0.78 -27.87
N GLU A 275 21.53 -1.65 -26.87
CA GLU A 275 21.38 -3.09 -27.06
C GLU A 275 19.92 -3.50 -27.26
N ARG A 276 19.72 -4.60 -27.98
CA ARG A 276 18.40 -5.21 -28.13
C ARG A 276 17.83 -5.59 -26.75
N PHE A 277 16.53 -5.39 -26.56
CA PHE A 277 15.80 -5.67 -25.31
C PHE A 277 16.19 -6.99 -24.63
N TRP A 278 16.30 -8.10 -25.41
CA TRP A 278 16.64 -9.43 -24.89
C TRP A 278 18.03 -9.51 -24.23
N TRP A 279 19.03 -8.78 -24.78
CA TRP A 279 20.37 -8.74 -24.21
C TRP A 279 20.40 -7.94 -22.91
N ARG A 280 19.65 -6.84 -22.82
CA ARG A 280 19.50 -6.06 -21.58
C ARG A 280 18.82 -6.90 -20.51
N TRP A 281 17.73 -7.61 -20.86
CA TRP A 281 17.04 -8.51 -19.95
C TRP A 281 17.94 -9.63 -19.42
N TRP A 282 18.79 -10.23 -20.26
CA TRP A 282 19.74 -11.25 -19.84
C TRP A 282 20.89 -10.68 -18.98
N ARG A 283 21.42 -9.51 -19.31
CA ARG A 283 22.46 -8.80 -18.55
C ARG A 283 21.99 -8.48 -17.14
N TYR A 284 20.79 -7.93 -16.99
CA TYR A 284 20.21 -7.55 -15.69
C TYR A 284 19.24 -8.60 -15.14
N ARG A 285 19.43 -9.87 -15.49
CA ARG A 285 18.55 -10.97 -15.05
C ARG A 285 18.38 -11.08 -13.54
N GLN A 286 19.37 -10.68 -12.74
CA GLN A 286 19.28 -10.65 -11.29
C GLN A 286 18.27 -9.62 -10.82
N THR A 287 18.27 -8.42 -11.42
CA THR A 287 17.27 -7.37 -11.16
C THR A 287 15.88 -7.80 -11.61
N HIS A 288 15.76 -8.40 -12.81
CA HIS A 288 14.48 -8.94 -13.27
C HIS A 288 13.98 -10.09 -12.38
N ASN A 289 14.86 -10.94 -11.84
CA ASN A 289 14.49 -11.96 -10.86
C ASN A 289 14.07 -11.38 -9.50
N LEU A 290 14.58 -10.22 -9.14
CA LEU A 290 14.18 -9.51 -7.92
C LEU A 290 12.70 -9.09 -8.01
N PHE A 291 12.31 -8.46 -9.12
CA PHE A 291 10.91 -8.05 -9.38
C PHE A 291 10.00 -9.21 -9.83
N GLY A 292 10.55 -10.22 -10.47
CA GLY A 292 9.81 -11.34 -11.05
C GLY A 292 9.52 -11.16 -12.55
N TRP A 293 9.36 -12.29 -13.27
CA TRP A 293 9.31 -12.35 -14.73
C TRP A 293 8.10 -11.64 -15.39
N LYS A 294 7.01 -11.37 -14.62
CA LYS A 294 5.81 -10.67 -15.13
C LYS A 294 5.92 -9.16 -15.04
N PHE A 295 6.87 -8.63 -14.29
CA PHE A 295 7.02 -7.20 -14.10
C PHE A 295 7.78 -6.58 -15.27
N TRP A 296 7.17 -5.58 -15.93
CA TRP A 296 7.76 -4.96 -17.10
C TRP A 296 7.65 -3.42 -17.15
N SER A 297 6.78 -2.79 -16.32
CA SER A 297 6.53 -1.36 -16.45
C SER A 297 6.24 -0.65 -15.13
N PHE A 298 6.68 0.62 -15.11
CA PHE A 298 6.26 1.63 -14.15
C PHE A 298 5.33 2.63 -14.85
N ILE A 299 4.25 3.03 -14.18
CA ILE A 299 3.43 4.18 -14.58
C ILE A 299 3.66 5.26 -13.54
N ALA A 300 4.25 6.37 -13.94
CA ALA A 300 4.60 7.49 -13.08
C ALA A 300 3.84 8.75 -13.46
N GLY A 301 3.30 9.45 -12.46
CA GLY A 301 2.60 10.71 -12.68
C GLY A 301 2.39 11.50 -11.39
N GLY A 302 1.68 12.63 -11.49
CA GLY A 302 1.43 13.52 -10.36
C GLY A 302 2.56 14.48 -10.00
N ALA A 303 3.78 14.23 -10.48
CA ALA A 303 4.94 15.10 -10.35
C ALA A 303 5.87 14.93 -11.55
N ALA A 304 6.80 15.86 -11.74
CA ALA A 304 7.82 15.74 -12.78
C ALA A 304 8.74 14.56 -12.50
N LEU A 305 9.03 13.77 -13.53
CA LEU A 305 10.00 12.68 -13.46
C LEU A 305 11.35 13.17 -14.02
N ASP A 306 12.42 12.93 -13.27
CA ASP A 306 13.77 13.22 -13.76
C ASP A 306 14.08 12.32 -14.98
N PRO A 307 14.46 12.90 -16.11
CA PRO A 307 14.87 12.15 -17.30
C PRO A 307 16.00 11.13 -17.04
N ALA A 308 16.91 11.43 -16.11
CA ALA A 308 17.95 10.49 -15.71
C ALA A 308 17.40 9.25 -14.99
N LEU A 309 16.37 9.42 -14.16
CA LEU A 309 15.68 8.31 -13.49
C LEU A 309 14.86 7.48 -14.49
N GLU A 310 14.18 8.13 -15.45
CA GLU A 310 13.50 7.44 -16.55
C GLU A 310 14.50 6.59 -17.37
N GLN A 311 15.64 7.20 -17.75
CA GLN A 311 16.70 6.53 -18.51
C GLN A 311 17.32 5.36 -17.72
N TYR A 312 17.52 5.52 -16.41
CA TYR A 312 18.01 4.47 -15.53
C TYR A 312 17.17 3.20 -15.65
N TRP A 313 15.85 3.31 -15.44
CA TRP A 313 14.95 2.17 -15.53
C TRP A 313 14.84 1.61 -16.94
N GLY A 314 14.83 2.48 -17.95
CA GLY A 314 14.87 2.10 -19.37
C GLY A 314 16.11 1.30 -19.72
N ASN A 315 17.28 1.68 -19.21
CA ASN A 315 18.55 0.98 -19.43
C ASN A 315 18.54 -0.41 -18.77
N LEU A 316 17.86 -0.59 -17.65
CA LEU A 316 17.66 -1.90 -17.03
C LEU A 316 16.65 -2.79 -17.78
N GLY A 317 15.91 -2.23 -18.75
CA GLY A 317 14.93 -2.97 -19.57
C GLY A 317 13.50 -2.89 -19.05
N PHE A 318 13.17 -1.91 -18.17
CA PHE A 318 11.81 -1.63 -17.73
C PHE A 318 11.23 -0.45 -18.50
N ALA A 319 9.96 -0.55 -18.90
CA ALA A 319 9.26 0.58 -19.50
C ALA A 319 8.83 1.56 -18.39
N VAL A 320 9.00 2.86 -18.67
CA VAL A 320 8.46 3.93 -17.81
C VAL A 320 7.45 4.71 -18.62
N ILE A 321 6.19 4.65 -18.21
CA ILE A 321 5.09 5.34 -18.88
C ILE A 321 4.78 6.60 -18.08
N GLN A 322 4.89 7.73 -18.72
CA GLN A 322 4.55 9.03 -18.17
C GLN A 322 3.30 9.60 -18.84
N GLY A 323 2.54 10.37 -18.07
CA GLY A 323 1.45 11.18 -18.58
C GLY A 323 1.41 12.53 -17.84
N TYR A 324 0.80 13.50 -18.46
CA TYR A 324 0.53 14.81 -17.88
C TYR A 324 -0.96 15.06 -17.78
N GLY A 325 -1.33 15.69 -16.69
CA GLY A 325 -2.68 16.14 -16.47
C GLY A 325 -2.90 16.67 -15.06
N LEU A 326 -4.10 17.17 -14.84
CA LEU A 326 -4.52 17.87 -13.65
C LEU A 326 -5.85 17.30 -13.18
N THR A 327 -6.24 17.57 -11.95
CA THR A 327 -7.59 17.24 -11.47
C THR A 327 -8.64 17.88 -12.37
N GLU A 328 -8.41 19.11 -12.79
CA GLU A 328 -9.25 19.89 -13.67
C GLU A 328 -9.39 19.30 -15.10
N THR A 329 -8.60 18.31 -15.45
CA THR A 329 -8.64 17.65 -16.78
C THR A 329 -9.02 16.16 -16.73
N ALA A 330 -9.50 15.65 -15.62
CA ALA A 330 -10.16 14.37 -15.33
C ALA A 330 -9.44 13.05 -15.70
N PRO A 331 -8.17 12.77 -15.46
CA PRO A 331 -7.07 13.67 -15.19
C PRO A 331 -6.12 13.86 -16.40
N ILE A 332 -6.20 13.04 -17.47
CA ILE A 332 -5.16 12.87 -18.49
C ILE A 332 -5.32 13.87 -19.62
N VAL A 333 -4.28 14.62 -19.90
CA VAL A 333 -4.15 15.51 -21.07
C VAL A 333 -3.28 14.86 -22.14
N THR A 334 -2.09 14.39 -21.73
CA THR A 334 -1.16 13.68 -22.61
C THR A 334 -0.72 12.36 -21.99
N LEU A 335 -0.32 11.43 -22.85
CA LEU A 335 0.18 10.14 -22.43
C LEU A 335 1.31 9.67 -23.36
N ASN A 336 2.41 9.20 -22.80
CA ASN A 336 3.45 8.50 -23.54
C ASN A 336 2.97 7.10 -23.97
N HIS A 337 3.31 6.75 -25.20
CA HIS A 337 2.99 5.43 -25.72
C HIS A 337 3.92 4.37 -25.06
N PRO A 338 3.42 3.26 -24.54
CA PRO A 338 4.24 2.28 -23.80
C PRO A 338 5.38 1.66 -24.62
N PHE A 339 5.24 1.59 -25.95
CA PHE A 339 6.25 1.01 -26.85
C PHE A 339 7.03 2.03 -27.69
N HIS A 340 6.63 3.31 -27.64
CA HIS A 340 7.23 4.41 -28.40
C HIS A 340 7.33 5.66 -27.55
N ALA A 341 7.87 5.52 -26.32
CA ALA A 341 8.07 6.64 -25.44
C ALA A 341 9.18 7.57 -25.95
N HIS A 342 8.90 8.87 -25.97
CA HIS A 342 9.90 9.90 -26.22
C HIS A 342 10.42 10.40 -24.87
N HIS A 343 11.66 10.04 -24.55
CA HIS A 343 12.30 10.40 -23.28
C HIS A 343 12.31 11.92 -23.04
N GLY A 344 12.04 12.31 -21.80
CA GLY A 344 11.97 13.72 -21.41
C GLY A 344 10.69 14.45 -21.82
N THR A 345 9.70 13.74 -22.38
CA THR A 345 8.38 14.31 -22.72
C THR A 345 7.27 13.61 -21.93
N VAL A 346 6.12 14.25 -21.83
CA VAL A 346 4.91 13.66 -21.22
C VAL A 346 3.93 13.12 -22.28
N GLY A 347 4.40 12.94 -23.51
CA GLY A 347 3.67 12.34 -24.63
C GLY A 347 2.76 13.30 -25.38
N LYS A 348 1.89 12.70 -26.21
CA LYS A 348 0.95 13.42 -27.09
C LYS A 348 -0.41 13.59 -26.42
N PRO A 349 -1.17 14.65 -26.85
CA PRO A 349 -2.55 14.80 -26.43
C PRO A 349 -3.37 13.55 -26.74
N ILE A 350 -4.21 13.13 -25.79
CA ILE A 350 -5.18 12.06 -26.07
C ILE A 350 -6.25 12.55 -27.06
N ALA A 351 -6.86 11.62 -27.78
CA ALA A 351 -7.85 11.98 -28.79
C ALA A 351 -9.03 12.76 -28.19
N GLY A 352 -9.37 13.89 -28.81
CA GLY A 352 -10.42 14.80 -28.35
C GLY A 352 -9.94 15.89 -27.39
N VAL A 353 -8.66 15.92 -27.04
CA VAL A 353 -8.02 16.97 -26.24
C VAL A 353 -7.13 17.83 -27.13
N GLN A 354 -7.24 19.14 -27.00
CA GLN A 354 -6.44 20.12 -27.70
C GLN A 354 -5.51 20.84 -26.74
N ILE A 355 -4.27 21.04 -27.15
CA ILE A 355 -3.27 21.82 -26.44
C ILE A 355 -2.84 23.00 -27.31
N ARG A 356 -2.68 24.15 -26.66
CA ARG A 356 -2.07 25.35 -27.25
C ARG A 356 -1.04 25.87 -26.25
N ILE A 357 0.09 26.31 -26.74
CA ILE A 357 1.07 27.06 -25.95
C ILE A 357 0.81 28.54 -26.17
N ALA A 358 0.55 29.26 -25.06
CA ALA A 358 0.35 30.70 -25.10
C ALA A 358 1.68 31.44 -25.35
N GLU A 359 1.63 32.77 -25.63
CA GLU A 359 2.83 33.58 -25.90
C GLU A 359 3.84 33.61 -24.75
N ASP A 360 3.32 33.50 -23.50
CA ASP A 360 4.14 33.43 -22.30
C ASP A 360 4.61 32.00 -21.97
N GLY A 361 4.33 31.03 -22.85
CA GLY A 361 4.70 29.64 -22.71
C GLY A 361 3.73 28.80 -21.87
N GLU A 362 2.60 29.35 -21.41
CA GLU A 362 1.61 28.60 -20.63
C GLU A 362 0.91 27.54 -21.48
N VAL A 363 0.76 26.33 -20.91
CA VAL A 363 0.01 25.25 -21.52
C VAL A 363 -1.48 25.50 -21.34
N LEU A 364 -2.21 25.66 -22.42
CA LEU A 364 -3.66 25.82 -22.46
C LEU A 364 -4.30 24.53 -22.94
N VAL A 365 -5.39 24.10 -22.27
CA VAL A 365 -6.07 22.83 -22.57
C VAL A 365 -7.53 23.11 -22.91
N ARG A 366 -8.06 22.45 -23.96
CA ARG A 366 -9.47 22.43 -24.31
C ARG A 366 -9.91 21.02 -24.69
N GLY A 367 -11.06 20.59 -24.19
CA GLY A 367 -11.64 19.29 -24.50
C GLY A 367 -12.77 18.93 -23.55
N GLY A 368 -13.50 17.87 -23.86
CA GLY A 368 -14.58 17.38 -23.00
C GLY A 368 -14.10 16.78 -21.67
N ASN A 369 -12.80 16.55 -21.53
CA ASN A 369 -12.17 16.14 -20.28
C ASN A 369 -11.96 17.30 -19.29
N VAL A 370 -12.07 18.55 -19.74
CA VAL A 370 -11.85 19.73 -18.88
C VAL A 370 -13.09 20.01 -18.04
N THR A 371 -12.88 20.26 -16.73
CA THR A 371 -13.95 20.62 -15.79
C THR A 371 -14.73 21.86 -16.24
N SER A 372 -15.98 22.00 -15.81
CA SER A 372 -16.75 23.23 -15.96
C SER A 372 -16.35 24.34 -14.97
N GLY A 373 -15.52 24.02 -13.95
CA GLY A 373 -15.03 24.98 -12.97
C GLY A 373 -14.93 24.44 -11.55
N TYR A 374 -14.87 25.38 -10.61
CA TYR A 374 -14.72 25.09 -9.19
C TYR A 374 -16.07 25.24 -8.46
N TYR A 375 -16.36 24.27 -7.60
CA TYR A 375 -17.60 24.18 -6.87
C TYR A 375 -17.77 25.37 -5.91
N ASN A 376 -18.89 26.09 -6.05
CA ASN A 376 -19.22 27.30 -5.29
C ASN A 376 -18.11 28.39 -5.32
N ASN A 377 -17.29 28.42 -6.37
CA ASN A 377 -16.22 29.41 -6.51
C ASN A 377 -16.15 29.99 -7.94
N PRO A 378 -17.08 30.90 -8.27
CA PRO A 378 -17.14 31.50 -9.61
C PRO A 378 -15.96 32.42 -9.93
N GLU A 379 -15.31 33.01 -8.93
CA GLU A 379 -14.14 33.86 -9.11
C GLU A 379 -12.95 33.02 -9.59
N ALA A 380 -12.62 31.95 -8.86
CA ALA A 380 -11.55 31.03 -9.27
C ALA A 380 -11.85 30.38 -10.64
N THR A 381 -13.13 30.13 -10.94
CA THR A 381 -13.53 29.62 -12.25
C THR A 381 -13.22 30.61 -13.35
N ARG A 382 -13.60 31.91 -13.19
CA ARG A 382 -13.28 32.95 -14.19
C ARG A 382 -11.78 33.17 -14.39
N GLU A 383 -11.00 33.07 -13.31
CA GLU A 383 -9.54 33.19 -13.41
C GLU A 383 -8.89 32.03 -14.19
N ALA A 384 -9.47 30.82 -14.08
CA ALA A 384 -8.91 29.62 -14.67
C ALA A 384 -9.32 29.41 -16.14
N PHE A 385 -10.34 30.13 -16.63
CA PHE A 385 -10.87 29.99 -17.99
C PHE A 385 -10.92 31.32 -18.71
N ALA A 386 -10.28 31.39 -19.89
CA ALA A 386 -10.38 32.50 -20.79
C ALA A 386 -10.49 31.99 -22.22
N ASP A 387 -11.32 32.64 -23.05
CA ASP A 387 -11.51 32.34 -24.46
C ASP A 387 -11.81 30.85 -24.78
N GLY A 388 -12.48 30.15 -23.87
CA GLY A 388 -12.81 28.73 -24.00
C GLY A 388 -11.62 27.79 -23.79
N TRP A 389 -10.52 28.28 -23.23
CA TRP A 389 -9.36 27.47 -22.82
C TRP A 389 -9.20 27.46 -21.31
N PHE A 390 -8.80 26.31 -20.79
CA PHE A 390 -8.38 26.18 -19.42
C PHE A 390 -6.89 26.54 -19.29
N HIS A 391 -6.58 27.48 -18.42
CA HIS A 391 -5.25 27.94 -18.07
C HIS A 391 -4.67 27.03 -17.00
N THR A 392 -3.70 26.20 -17.39
CA THR A 392 -3.16 25.16 -16.47
C THR A 392 -2.25 25.73 -15.39
N GLY A 393 -1.68 26.89 -15.61
CA GLY A 393 -0.61 27.47 -14.81
C GLY A 393 0.72 26.73 -14.97
N ASP A 394 0.83 25.78 -15.92
CA ASP A 394 2.06 25.07 -16.25
C ASP A 394 2.69 25.69 -17.51
N ILE A 395 4.00 25.83 -17.51
CA ILE A 395 4.80 26.28 -18.67
C ILE A 395 5.34 25.06 -19.41
N GLY A 396 5.22 25.06 -20.74
CA GLY A 396 5.65 23.94 -21.55
C GLY A 396 5.97 24.33 -22.99
N ALA A 397 6.36 23.34 -23.78
CA ALA A 397 6.59 23.46 -25.20
C ALA A 397 6.18 22.16 -25.92
N LEU A 398 5.85 22.23 -27.18
CA LEU A 398 5.67 21.08 -28.06
C LEU A 398 6.96 20.80 -28.80
N ASP A 399 7.39 19.55 -28.85
CA ASP A 399 8.49 19.11 -29.70
C ASP A 399 8.04 19.07 -31.18
N PRO A 400 8.97 18.95 -32.15
CA PRO A 400 8.62 18.87 -33.59
C PRO A 400 7.69 17.70 -33.94
N THR A 401 7.58 16.70 -33.12
CA THR A 401 6.72 15.52 -33.32
C THR A 401 5.38 15.63 -32.59
N GLY A 402 5.13 16.73 -31.87
CA GLY A 402 3.89 17.05 -31.16
C GLY A 402 3.78 16.47 -29.77
N ASN A 403 4.88 16.01 -29.13
CA ASN A 403 4.89 15.65 -27.72
C ASN A 403 5.05 16.90 -26.86
N LEU A 404 4.37 16.90 -25.70
CA LEU A 404 4.45 17.97 -24.72
C LEU A 404 5.67 17.77 -23.80
N ILE A 405 6.40 18.86 -23.59
CA ILE A 405 7.49 18.97 -22.62
C ILE A 405 7.03 19.97 -21.56
N ILE A 406 6.93 19.55 -20.30
CA ILE A 406 6.63 20.44 -19.16
C ILE A 406 7.95 21.01 -18.63
N LYS A 407 8.01 22.32 -18.48
CA LYS A 407 9.20 23.05 -17.99
C LYS A 407 9.07 23.48 -16.53
N GLY A 408 7.85 23.73 -16.04
CA GLY A 408 7.60 24.10 -14.65
C GLY A 408 6.27 24.83 -14.45
N ARG A 409 6.08 25.42 -13.27
CA ARG A 409 4.88 26.18 -12.89
C ARG A 409 5.06 27.68 -13.14
N LYS A 410 4.08 28.33 -13.78
CA LYS A 410 4.05 29.78 -14.01
C LYS A 410 4.21 30.60 -12.72
N LYS A 411 3.53 30.22 -11.65
CA LYS A 411 3.56 30.87 -10.34
C LYS A 411 4.87 30.64 -9.57
N GLU A 412 5.70 29.71 -10.01
CA GLU A 412 6.99 29.38 -9.39
C GLU A 412 8.17 29.90 -10.21
N LEU A 413 7.90 30.52 -11.37
CA LEU A 413 8.88 31.12 -12.23
C LEU A 413 9.58 32.29 -11.52
N ILE A 414 10.90 32.30 -11.57
CA ILE A 414 11.72 33.38 -11.02
C ILE A 414 11.93 34.43 -12.11
N VAL A 415 11.42 35.64 -11.91
CA VAL A 415 11.56 36.74 -12.86
C VAL A 415 12.69 37.65 -12.41
N LEU A 416 13.78 37.64 -13.16
CA LEU A 416 14.95 38.48 -12.88
C LEU A 416 14.68 39.97 -13.20
N ALA A 417 15.50 40.85 -12.66
CA ALA A 417 15.38 42.30 -12.87
C ALA A 417 15.48 42.73 -14.33
N ASP A 418 16.13 41.93 -15.18
CA ASP A 418 16.24 42.14 -16.63
C ASP A 418 15.06 41.51 -17.42
N GLY A 419 14.03 41.00 -16.75
CA GLY A 419 12.85 40.39 -17.34
C GLY A 419 13.04 38.96 -17.84
N ARG A 420 14.23 38.37 -17.71
CA ARG A 420 14.46 36.95 -18.07
C ARG A 420 13.84 36.04 -17.01
N ASN A 421 13.33 34.91 -17.49
CA ASN A 421 12.66 33.89 -16.67
C ASN A 421 13.62 32.75 -16.37
N VAL A 422 13.65 32.33 -15.08
CA VAL A 422 14.40 31.16 -14.63
C VAL A 422 13.40 30.12 -14.09
N PHE A 423 13.48 28.91 -14.62
CA PHE A 423 12.71 27.78 -14.14
C PHE A 423 13.43 27.13 -12.95
N PRO A 424 12.84 27.13 -11.77
CA PRO A 424 13.46 26.55 -10.58
C PRO A 424 13.90 25.10 -10.79
N GLU A 425 13.10 24.31 -11.50
CA GLU A 425 13.34 22.89 -11.74
C GLU A 425 14.63 22.63 -12.54
N ASP A 426 15.00 23.50 -13.45
CA ASP A 426 16.24 23.35 -14.23
C ASP A 426 17.47 23.57 -13.33
N VAL A 427 17.39 24.56 -12.45
CA VAL A 427 18.48 24.87 -11.49
C VAL A 427 18.54 23.80 -10.40
N GLU A 428 17.39 23.34 -9.89
CA GLU A 428 17.30 22.23 -8.91
C GLU A 428 17.95 20.96 -9.48
N ARG A 429 17.68 20.64 -10.75
CA ARG A 429 18.29 19.49 -11.43
C ARG A 429 19.82 19.59 -11.53
N ALA A 430 20.35 20.76 -11.75
CA ALA A 430 21.79 20.98 -11.77
C ALA A 430 22.39 20.81 -10.35
N LEU A 431 21.72 21.35 -9.34
CA LEU A 431 22.12 21.24 -7.94
C LEU A 431 22.09 19.80 -7.43
N LEU A 432 21.05 19.01 -7.78
CA LEU A 432 20.93 17.60 -7.38
C LEU A 432 22.02 16.70 -8.01
N ARG A 433 22.69 17.15 -9.07
CA ARG A 433 23.85 16.45 -9.66
C ARG A 433 25.18 16.87 -9.04
N ALA A 434 25.17 17.94 -8.25
CA ALA A 434 26.38 18.44 -7.59
C ALA A 434 26.78 17.55 -6.41
N PRO A 435 28.08 17.44 -6.09
CA PRO A 435 28.57 16.58 -5.02
C PRO A 435 27.98 16.96 -3.66
N GLY A 436 27.49 15.97 -2.91
CA GLY A 436 27.02 16.12 -1.53
C GLY A 436 25.65 16.80 -1.38
N VAL A 437 24.92 17.07 -2.45
CA VAL A 437 23.54 17.57 -2.41
C VAL A 437 22.57 16.40 -2.31
N LYS A 438 21.77 16.35 -1.25
CA LYS A 438 20.72 15.32 -1.06
C LYS A 438 19.35 15.75 -1.60
N ASP A 439 18.99 17.02 -1.36
CA ASP A 439 17.76 17.62 -1.86
C ASP A 439 18.01 19.10 -2.11
N ALA A 440 17.29 19.68 -3.06
CA ALA A 440 17.43 21.08 -3.42
C ALA A 440 16.07 21.68 -3.76
N ALA A 441 15.87 22.93 -3.34
CA ALA A 441 14.81 23.79 -3.80
C ALA A 441 15.39 25.11 -4.29
N VAL A 442 14.79 25.65 -5.32
CA VAL A 442 15.18 26.96 -5.86
C VAL A 442 13.97 27.88 -5.78
N ILE A 443 14.21 29.08 -5.25
CA ILE A 443 13.19 30.13 -5.09
C ILE A 443 13.72 31.48 -5.58
N GLY A 444 12.81 32.33 -6.04
CA GLY A 444 13.11 33.73 -6.26
C GLY A 444 13.02 34.51 -4.93
N LEU A 445 14.07 35.24 -4.57
CA LEU A 445 14.03 36.21 -3.50
C LEU A 445 14.06 37.61 -4.06
N PRO A 446 13.29 38.59 -3.52
CA PRO A 446 13.29 39.97 -4.00
C PRO A 446 14.71 40.57 -4.01
N PHE A 447 15.10 41.19 -5.12
CA PHE A 447 16.38 41.83 -5.31
C PHE A 447 16.33 42.92 -6.40
N GLU A 448 16.66 44.18 -6.11
CA GLU A 448 16.85 45.29 -7.04
C GLU A 448 15.81 45.39 -8.18
N GLY A 449 14.52 45.38 -7.87
CA GLY A 449 13.46 45.53 -8.88
C GLY A 449 13.04 44.25 -9.59
N GLY A 450 13.59 43.09 -9.19
CA GLY A 450 13.22 41.78 -9.69
C GLY A 450 13.41 40.71 -8.62
N GLU A 451 13.73 39.51 -9.05
CA GLU A 451 14.07 38.39 -8.15
C GLU A 451 15.49 37.88 -8.45
N ARG A 452 16.16 37.33 -7.46
CA ARG A 452 17.42 36.61 -7.63
C ARG A 452 17.21 35.12 -7.37
N VAL A 453 17.94 34.29 -8.09
CA VAL A 453 17.95 32.84 -7.95
C VAL A 453 18.62 32.46 -6.64
N HIS A 454 17.85 31.85 -5.72
CA HIS A 454 18.33 31.45 -4.39
C HIS A 454 18.09 29.95 -4.18
N ALA A 455 19.15 29.20 -3.85
CA ALA A 455 19.07 27.77 -3.58
C ALA A 455 18.86 27.48 -2.10
N VAL A 456 18.00 26.53 -1.79
CA VAL A 456 17.83 25.94 -0.46
C VAL A 456 18.28 24.49 -0.53
N LEU A 457 19.37 24.16 0.18
CA LEU A 457 20.11 22.91 -0.01
C LEU A 457 20.03 22.03 1.22
N VAL A 458 19.61 20.80 1.07
CA VAL A 458 19.82 19.72 2.02
C VAL A 458 21.12 19.01 1.62
N MET A 459 22.13 19.10 2.49
CA MET A 459 23.48 18.62 2.19
C MET A 459 23.84 17.35 2.95
N GLU A 460 24.78 16.60 2.45
CA GLU A 460 25.49 15.61 3.26
C GLU A 460 26.27 16.28 4.40
N PRO A 461 26.46 15.60 5.56
CA PRO A 461 27.05 16.23 6.73
C PRO A 461 28.42 16.91 6.50
N ALA A 462 29.28 16.27 5.71
CA ALA A 462 30.64 16.74 5.41
C ALA A 462 30.74 17.54 4.09
N ALA A 463 29.64 17.74 3.36
CA ALA A 463 29.67 18.39 2.06
C ALA A 463 29.65 19.91 2.18
N ASP A 464 30.41 20.55 1.31
CA ASP A 464 30.51 22.01 1.20
C ASP A 464 29.45 22.57 0.23
N PRO A 465 28.48 23.37 0.71
CA PRO A 465 27.47 23.98 -0.14
C PRO A 465 28.04 24.91 -1.22
N GLU A 466 29.15 25.59 -0.93
CA GLU A 466 29.77 26.52 -1.87
C GLU A 466 30.37 25.78 -3.08
N GLN A 467 31.03 24.65 -2.80
CA GLN A 467 31.54 23.78 -3.85
C GLN A 467 30.40 23.16 -4.69
N ALA A 468 29.32 22.75 -4.05
CA ALA A 468 28.15 22.20 -4.76
C ALA A 468 27.48 23.26 -5.67
N VAL A 469 27.27 24.46 -5.16
CA VAL A 469 26.72 25.59 -5.95
C VAL A 469 27.64 25.97 -7.08
N SER A 470 28.95 26.02 -6.85
CA SER A 470 29.93 26.31 -7.90
C SER A 470 29.89 25.26 -9.02
N ALA A 471 29.85 23.98 -8.65
CA ALA A 471 29.74 22.87 -9.61
C ALA A 471 28.44 22.93 -10.43
N ALA A 472 27.31 23.25 -9.80
CA ALA A 472 26.02 23.41 -10.49
C ALA A 472 26.08 24.63 -11.44
N ASN A 473 26.62 25.79 -10.97
CA ASN A 473 26.72 27.01 -11.74
C ASN A 473 27.61 26.87 -12.99
N ALA A 474 28.58 25.94 -12.99
CA ALA A 474 29.41 25.65 -14.15
C ALA A 474 28.60 25.00 -15.31
N THR A 475 27.45 24.41 -15.03
CA THR A 475 26.59 23.77 -16.03
C THR A 475 25.37 24.61 -16.44
N LEU A 476 25.11 25.71 -15.72
CA LEU A 476 23.96 26.58 -15.90
C LEU A 476 24.30 27.80 -16.79
N GLU A 477 23.30 28.27 -17.55
CA GLU A 477 23.42 29.54 -18.27
C GLU A 477 23.57 30.71 -17.27
N ASP A 478 24.18 31.80 -17.70
CA ASP A 478 24.54 32.90 -16.77
C ASP A 478 23.36 33.48 -15.99
N HIS A 479 22.20 33.56 -16.60
CA HIS A 479 20.98 34.06 -15.97
C HIS A 479 20.36 33.04 -14.98
N GLN A 480 20.63 31.75 -15.13
CA GLN A 480 20.15 30.69 -14.27
C GLN A 480 21.03 30.47 -13.03
N LYS A 481 22.25 31.06 -13.00
CA LYS A 481 23.19 30.82 -11.91
C LYS A 481 22.63 31.18 -10.56
N VAL A 482 22.83 30.30 -9.61
CA VAL A 482 22.50 30.51 -8.20
C VAL A 482 23.35 31.67 -7.66
N ARG A 483 22.69 32.73 -7.19
CA ARG A 483 23.33 33.95 -6.65
C ARG A 483 23.32 34.00 -5.11
N GLY A 484 22.70 33.06 -4.46
CA GLY A 484 22.68 32.89 -3.02
C GLY A 484 22.16 31.52 -2.63
N TYR A 485 22.59 31.03 -1.50
CA TYR A 485 22.10 29.74 -1.01
C TYR A 485 21.87 29.77 0.49
N THR A 486 21.00 28.86 0.95
CA THR A 486 20.77 28.57 2.36
C THR A 486 20.92 27.07 2.59
N ARG A 487 21.78 26.66 3.53
CA ARG A 487 21.81 25.27 3.98
C ARG A 487 20.58 25.02 4.83
N TRP A 488 19.73 24.12 4.39
CA TRP A 488 18.52 23.75 5.10
C TRP A 488 18.90 22.84 6.28
N THR A 489 18.43 23.17 7.46
CA THR A 489 18.79 22.46 8.70
C THR A 489 17.87 21.28 8.97
N GLU A 490 16.67 21.31 8.42
CA GLU A 490 15.73 20.16 8.52
C GLU A 490 16.10 19.12 7.45
N PRO A 491 15.73 17.88 7.66
CA PRO A 491 16.14 16.75 6.80
C PRO A 491 15.51 16.72 5.42
N GLU A 492 14.32 17.22 5.30
CA GLU A 492 13.59 17.32 4.08
C GLU A 492 13.11 18.77 3.88
N LEU A 493 12.99 19.13 2.61
CA LEU A 493 12.33 20.38 2.24
C LEU A 493 10.82 20.24 2.42
N PRO A 494 10.09 21.31 2.79
CA PRO A 494 8.64 21.27 2.95
C PRO A 494 7.95 20.80 1.67
N ARG A 495 7.18 19.71 1.78
CA ARG A 495 6.48 19.08 0.65
C ARG A 495 5.01 18.83 0.98
N THR A 496 4.17 18.70 -0.04
CA THR A 496 2.76 18.29 0.13
C THR A 496 2.68 16.81 0.51
N GLU A 497 1.75 16.45 1.38
CA GLU A 497 1.67 15.11 1.95
C GLU A 497 1.31 14.04 0.89
N GLY A 498 0.42 14.32 -0.06
CA GLY A 498 -0.03 13.34 -1.06
C GLY A 498 0.94 13.17 -2.22
N THR A 499 1.24 14.24 -2.91
CA THR A 499 2.02 14.26 -4.15
C THR A 499 3.50 14.55 -3.94
N ARG A 500 3.92 14.83 -2.70
CA ARG A 500 5.30 15.20 -2.34
C ARG A 500 5.85 16.41 -3.14
N LYS A 501 4.95 17.29 -3.61
CA LYS A 501 5.33 18.53 -4.31
C LYS A 501 5.98 19.52 -3.33
N LEU A 502 7.02 20.18 -3.79
CA LEU A 502 7.75 21.19 -3.01
C LEU A 502 6.83 22.38 -2.67
N LYS A 503 6.80 22.80 -1.41
CA LYS A 503 6.06 24.00 -0.95
C LYS A 503 6.93 25.23 -1.01
N ARG A 504 7.33 25.70 -2.22
CA ARG A 504 8.26 26.84 -2.42
C ARG A 504 7.78 28.12 -1.76
N ARG A 505 6.46 28.35 -1.67
CA ARG A 505 5.89 29.52 -0.97
C ARG A 505 6.17 29.47 0.53
N GLU A 506 6.08 28.30 1.14
CA GLU A 506 6.41 28.12 2.55
C GLU A 506 7.91 28.36 2.80
N LEU A 507 8.77 27.82 1.93
CA LEU A 507 10.21 28.09 1.95
C LEU A 507 10.51 29.59 1.81
N ARG A 508 9.89 30.26 0.83
CA ARG A 508 10.05 31.70 0.63
C ARG A 508 9.62 32.47 1.89
N ASN A 509 8.47 32.19 2.46
CA ASN A 509 7.98 32.85 3.68
C ASN A 509 8.89 32.65 4.88
N ARG A 510 9.41 31.45 5.09
CA ARG A 510 10.35 31.14 6.17
C ARG A 510 11.66 31.89 5.99
N LEU A 511 12.17 32.02 4.77
CA LEU A 511 13.43 32.73 4.50
C LEU A 511 13.27 34.25 4.48
N THR A 512 12.16 34.80 4.00
CA THR A 512 11.90 36.25 4.05
C THR A 512 11.49 36.75 5.41
N GLY A 513 10.87 35.90 6.26
CA GLY A 513 10.52 36.23 7.65
C GLY A 513 11.69 36.16 8.64
N HIS A 514 12.85 35.65 8.25
CA HIS A 514 14.04 35.41 9.09
C HIS A 514 15.28 36.22 8.69
N LEU A 515 15.13 37.35 8.04
CA LEU A 515 16.25 38.26 7.77
C LEU A 515 16.66 39.10 9.01
N ALA A 516 16.84 38.41 10.15
CA ALA A 516 17.64 38.91 11.27
C ALA A 516 18.93 38.07 11.33
N PRO A 517 20.09 38.67 11.64
CA PRO A 517 21.39 38.02 11.48
C PRO A 517 21.59 36.91 12.50
N VAL A 518 21.80 35.69 12.00
CA VAL A 518 22.14 34.55 12.84
C VAL A 518 23.64 34.50 13.06
N ALA A 519 24.03 34.56 14.32
CA ALA A 519 25.40 34.43 14.79
C ALA A 519 25.95 33.03 14.47
N LYS A 520 27.24 32.98 14.08
CA LYS A 520 28.01 31.74 13.84
C LYS A 520 27.98 30.83 15.06
N ALA A 521 27.45 29.61 14.92
CA ALA A 521 27.69 28.54 15.87
C ALA A 521 28.82 27.63 15.37
N ALA A 522 29.75 27.36 16.29
CA ALA A 522 30.99 26.64 16.05
C ALA A 522 30.77 25.16 15.72
N ALA A 523 31.60 24.63 14.85
CA ALA A 523 31.65 23.26 14.43
C ALA A 523 31.92 22.27 15.59
N ARG A 524 31.16 21.19 15.67
CA ARG A 524 31.43 19.99 16.47
C ARG A 524 31.64 18.78 15.58
N PRO A 525 32.43 17.78 16.03
CA PRO A 525 32.93 16.74 15.14
C PRO A 525 31.83 15.69 14.80
N ALA A 526 31.91 15.16 13.57
CA ALA A 526 31.03 14.16 13.01
C ALA A 526 31.22 12.80 13.69
N ALA A 527 30.19 12.34 14.41
CA ALA A 527 30.08 10.94 14.86
C ALA A 527 28.67 10.44 15.17
N ASP A 528 27.60 11.24 14.98
CA ASP A 528 26.29 10.80 15.45
C ASP A 528 25.12 11.09 14.50
N ARG A 529 24.98 10.23 13.46
CA ARG A 529 23.94 10.37 12.43
C ARG A 529 22.52 10.17 12.99
N VAL A 530 22.36 9.39 14.05
CA VAL A 530 21.07 9.18 14.72
C VAL A 530 20.76 10.36 15.63
N GLY A 531 21.76 10.89 16.32
CA GLY A 531 21.64 12.16 17.06
C GLY A 531 21.29 13.31 16.13
N GLU A 532 21.91 13.41 14.96
CA GLU A 532 21.60 14.43 13.95
C GLU A 532 20.16 14.28 13.40
N LEU A 533 19.70 13.06 13.15
CA LEU A 533 18.32 12.80 12.74
C LEU A 533 17.34 13.16 13.85
N MET A 534 17.68 12.84 15.10
CA MET A 534 16.83 13.16 16.25
C MET A 534 16.82 14.67 16.55
N GLU A 535 17.96 15.36 16.50
CA GLU A 535 18.04 16.84 16.59
C GLU A 535 17.23 17.52 15.48
N ARG A 536 17.18 16.91 14.36
CA ARG A 536 16.48 17.31 13.16
C ARG A 536 14.96 17.36 13.34
N TRP A 537 14.36 16.35 13.98
CA TRP A 537 12.91 16.29 14.25
C TRP A 537 12.51 17.04 15.52
N THR A 538 13.44 17.22 16.43
CA THR A 538 13.23 18.06 17.61
C THR A 538 13.30 19.56 17.32
N ALA A 539 13.73 19.94 16.09
CA ALA A 539 13.88 21.33 15.66
C ALA A 539 14.68 22.21 16.66
N GLY A 540 15.72 21.62 17.28
CA GLY A 540 16.54 22.31 18.27
C GLY A 540 15.84 22.54 19.62
N ARG A 541 14.67 21.94 19.88
CA ARG A 541 14.03 21.94 21.20
C ARG A 541 14.67 20.86 22.06
N THR A 542 14.92 21.17 23.33
CA THR A 542 15.25 20.17 24.34
C THR A 542 14.00 19.29 24.56
N VAL A 543 13.99 18.12 23.98
CA VAL A 543 12.89 17.17 24.09
C VAL A 543 13.26 16.13 25.14
N ALA A 544 12.33 15.82 26.05
CA ALA A 544 12.56 14.81 27.07
C ALA A 544 12.72 13.41 26.43
N ALA A 545 13.55 12.57 27.00
CA ALA A 545 13.82 11.22 26.51
C ALA A 545 12.56 10.34 26.38
N ASN A 546 11.52 10.65 27.14
CA ASN A 546 10.21 9.96 27.14
C ASN A 546 9.19 10.56 26.14
N THR A 547 9.57 11.57 25.35
CA THR A 547 8.68 12.13 24.31
C THR A 547 8.36 11.06 23.26
N SER A 548 7.08 10.96 22.92
CA SER A 548 6.60 10.02 21.93
C SER A 548 7.06 10.41 20.52
N LEU A 549 7.42 9.42 19.70
CA LEU A 549 7.75 9.62 18.28
C LEU A 549 6.54 10.17 17.48
N ASP A 550 5.32 9.90 17.95
CA ASP A 550 4.09 10.44 17.35
C ASP A 550 3.93 11.93 17.67
N ASP A 551 4.29 12.36 18.88
CA ASP A 551 4.24 13.77 19.29
C ASP A 551 5.28 14.64 18.54
N LEU A 552 6.31 14.01 17.98
CA LEU A 552 7.28 14.66 17.10
C LEU A 552 6.77 14.81 15.65
N GLY A 553 5.58 14.30 15.34
CA GLY A 553 4.97 14.41 14.02
C GLY A 553 5.66 13.57 12.95
N LEU A 554 6.37 12.49 13.33
CA LEU A 554 7.06 11.61 12.40
C LEU A 554 6.07 10.87 11.49
N SER A 555 6.16 11.10 10.19
CA SER A 555 5.41 10.34 9.20
C SER A 555 5.91 8.89 9.10
N SER A 556 5.11 8.01 8.52
CA SER A 556 5.53 6.62 8.27
C SER A 556 6.83 6.53 7.44
N LEU A 557 7.11 7.53 6.61
CA LEU A 557 8.32 7.59 5.80
C LEU A 557 9.53 8.06 6.63
N ASP A 558 9.33 9.02 7.54
CA ASP A 558 10.38 9.46 8.47
C ASP A 558 10.83 8.31 9.39
N ARG A 559 9.89 7.46 9.80
CA ARG A 559 10.20 6.24 10.56
C ARG A 559 11.02 5.23 9.75
N VAL A 560 10.75 5.09 8.44
CA VAL A 560 11.58 4.24 7.55
C VAL A 560 12.97 4.84 7.37
N GLU A 561 13.09 6.15 7.23
CA GLU A 561 14.36 6.84 7.11
C GLU A 561 15.22 6.71 8.39
N LEU A 562 14.58 6.80 9.56
CA LEU A 562 15.22 6.55 10.85
C LEU A 562 15.69 5.10 10.98
N LEU A 563 14.88 4.14 10.55
CA LEU A 563 15.26 2.72 10.52
C LEU A 563 16.50 2.49 9.65
N VAL A 564 16.50 3.02 8.43
CA VAL A 564 17.63 2.91 7.49
C VAL A 564 18.89 3.58 8.05
N ALA A 565 18.75 4.73 8.72
CA ALA A 565 19.89 5.42 9.33
C ALA A 565 20.45 4.63 10.52
N LEU A 566 19.59 4.02 11.33
CA LEU A 566 19.99 3.11 12.41
C LEU A 566 20.73 1.87 11.87
N GLU A 567 20.21 1.27 10.81
CA GLU A 567 20.86 0.12 10.14
C GLU A 567 22.23 0.47 9.57
N GLN A 568 22.35 1.64 8.95
CA GLN A 568 23.64 2.14 8.43
C GLN A 568 24.65 2.42 9.56
N LYS A 569 24.18 2.95 10.69
CA LYS A 569 25.05 3.25 11.84
C LYS A 569 25.51 1.99 12.57
N LEU A 570 24.61 1.03 12.72
CA LEU A 570 24.88 -0.23 13.41
C LEU A 570 25.62 -1.25 12.51
N GLY A 571 25.70 -0.99 11.19
CA GLY A 571 26.29 -1.94 10.21
C GLY A 571 25.55 -3.29 10.14
N ALA A 572 24.32 -3.36 10.70
CA ALA A 572 23.49 -4.56 10.77
C ALA A 572 22.01 -4.19 10.61
N PRO A 573 21.20 -5.05 9.98
CA PRO A 573 19.77 -4.81 9.86
C PRO A 573 19.10 -4.75 11.24
N VAL A 574 18.32 -3.71 11.49
CA VAL A 574 17.50 -3.55 12.69
C VAL A 574 16.17 -4.29 12.49
N ASP A 575 15.78 -5.11 13.45
CA ASP A 575 14.48 -5.81 13.37
C ASP A 575 13.35 -4.75 13.34
N GLU A 576 12.58 -4.77 12.25
CA GLU A 576 11.46 -3.84 12.01
C GLU A 576 10.44 -3.89 13.17
N ASN A 577 10.30 -5.02 13.86
CA ASN A 577 9.41 -5.16 15.03
C ASN A 577 9.99 -4.48 16.27
N VAL A 578 11.30 -4.55 16.47
CA VAL A 578 12.02 -3.84 17.53
C VAL A 578 11.86 -2.34 17.32
N PHE A 579 12.06 -1.88 16.10
CA PHE A 579 11.89 -0.48 15.74
C PHE A 579 10.41 -0.02 15.79
N ALA A 580 9.47 -0.84 15.34
CA ALA A 580 8.03 -0.55 15.41
C ALA A 580 7.51 -0.52 16.86
N SER A 581 8.18 -1.18 17.79
CA SER A 581 7.87 -1.13 19.22
C SER A 581 8.46 0.09 19.93
N ALA A 582 9.43 0.76 19.32
CA ALA A 582 10.00 2.01 19.82
C ALA A 582 8.95 3.13 19.74
N LYS A 583 8.50 3.60 20.89
CA LYS A 583 7.48 4.63 21.02
C LYS A 583 8.07 5.99 21.41
N THR A 584 9.26 6.00 21.99
CA THR A 584 9.90 7.20 22.55
C THR A 584 11.31 7.40 22.00
N ILE A 585 11.85 8.60 22.22
CA ILE A 585 13.24 8.92 21.90
C ILE A 585 14.21 8.01 22.68
N ALA A 586 13.88 7.70 23.94
CA ALA A 586 14.69 6.79 24.76
C ALA A 586 14.78 5.39 24.13
N ASP A 587 13.70 4.89 23.54
CA ASP A 587 13.67 3.57 22.88
C ASP A 587 14.60 3.56 21.67
N VAL A 588 14.57 4.62 20.85
CA VAL A 588 15.45 4.78 19.68
C VAL A 588 16.92 4.86 20.12
N THR A 589 17.20 5.64 21.16
CA THR A 589 18.55 5.76 21.71
C THR A 589 19.04 4.46 22.35
N ALA A 590 18.15 3.67 22.93
CA ALA A 590 18.46 2.33 23.44
C ALA A 590 18.79 1.33 22.32
N ILE A 591 18.07 1.38 21.21
CA ILE A 591 18.37 0.60 19.98
C ILE A 591 19.77 0.98 19.46
N GLU A 592 20.08 2.28 19.43
CA GLU A 592 21.36 2.81 18.98
C GLU A 592 22.55 2.37 19.85
N ARG A 593 22.39 2.36 21.17
CA ARG A 593 23.46 2.01 22.12
C ARG A 593 23.68 0.51 22.25
N GLY A 594 22.95 -0.33 21.50
CA GLY A 594 22.99 -1.77 21.64
C GLY A 594 22.47 -2.30 22.99
N GLY A 595 21.91 -1.41 23.80
CA GLY A 595 21.29 -1.73 25.09
C GLY A 595 19.90 -2.36 24.97
N PHE A 596 19.25 -2.19 23.82
CA PHE A 596 18.25 -3.12 23.34
C PHE A 596 19.02 -4.28 22.72
N THR A 597 19.42 -5.22 23.55
CA THR A 597 19.87 -6.52 23.04
C THR A 597 18.70 -7.06 22.22
N PRO A 598 18.81 -7.18 20.87
CA PRO A 598 17.99 -8.16 20.21
C PRO A 598 18.38 -9.45 20.91
N ALA A 599 17.50 -9.99 21.69
CA ALA A 599 17.62 -11.36 22.13
C ALA A 599 17.80 -12.15 20.83
N HIS A 600 19.04 -12.51 20.54
CA HIS A 600 19.55 -13.12 19.33
C HIS A 600 19.78 -12.12 18.16
N ALA A 601 21.02 -12.08 17.67
CA ALA A 601 21.37 -11.63 16.33
C ALA A 601 20.31 -12.14 15.36
N ALA A 602 19.65 -11.26 14.63
CA ALA A 602 18.47 -11.57 13.84
C ALA A 602 18.77 -12.76 12.94
N ALA A 603 18.32 -13.93 13.35
CA ALA A 603 18.33 -15.10 12.49
C ALA A 603 17.56 -14.69 11.22
N PRO A 604 18.06 -15.05 10.03
CA PRO A 604 17.40 -14.67 8.79
C PRO A 604 15.90 -15.00 8.89
N PRO A 605 15.00 -14.13 8.41
CA PRO A 605 13.58 -14.27 8.63
C PRO A 605 13.11 -15.66 8.25
N PHE A 606 12.41 -16.33 9.15
CA PHE A 606 11.98 -17.71 8.96
C PHE A 606 11.10 -17.82 7.71
N ARG A 607 11.55 -18.56 6.70
CA ARG A 607 10.78 -18.81 5.49
C ARG A 607 9.79 -19.94 5.74
N TYR A 608 8.51 -19.57 5.89
CA TYR A 608 7.45 -20.56 6.01
C TYR A 608 7.36 -21.41 4.74
N PRO A 609 7.35 -22.74 4.86
CA PRO A 609 7.23 -23.62 3.70
C PRO A 609 5.85 -23.44 3.05
N THR A 610 5.81 -23.40 1.73
CA THR A 610 4.57 -23.25 0.94
C THR A 610 4.32 -24.43 0.00
N TRP A 611 5.34 -25.28 -0.21
CA TRP A 611 5.29 -26.40 -1.15
C TRP A 611 4.22 -27.44 -0.79
N GLN A 612 3.95 -27.65 0.54
CA GLN A 612 2.91 -28.57 1.02
C GLN A 612 1.49 -28.16 0.60
N ARG A 613 1.31 -26.91 0.13
CA ARG A 613 0.05 -26.38 -0.42
C ARG A 613 -0.07 -26.57 -1.93
N HIS A 614 1.02 -26.99 -2.59
CA HIS A 614 0.97 -27.30 -4.02
C HIS A 614 0.00 -28.45 -4.28
N TRP A 615 -0.69 -28.43 -5.42
CA TRP A 615 -1.76 -29.37 -5.73
C TRP A 615 -1.32 -30.84 -5.65
N LEU A 616 -0.09 -31.17 -6.07
CA LEU A 616 0.48 -32.53 -5.96
C LEU A 616 0.63 -32.97 -4.51
N ALA A 617 1.19 -32.13 -3.64
CA ALA A 617 1.36 -32.44 -2.21
C ALA A 617 0.00 -32.57 -1.53
N ARG A 618 -0.98 -31.74 -1.92
CA ARG A 618 -2.36 -31.83 -1.43
C ARG A 618 -3.04 -33.12 -1.88
N ALA A 619 -2.91 -33.47 -3.16
CA ALA A 619 -3.47 -34.73 -3.68
C ALA A 619 -2.84 -35.95 -2.97
N PHE A 620 -1.51 -35.97 -2.82
CA PHE A 620 -0.78 -37.00 -2.10
C PHE A 620 -1.28 -37.14 -0.65
N ARG A 621 -1.41 -36.04 0.08
CA ARG A 621 -1.92 -36.01 1.44
C ARG A 621 -3.34 -36.56 1.53
N ILE A 622 -4.25 -36.12 0.68
CA ILE A 622 -5.64 -36.59 0.64
C ILE A 622 -5.68 -38.11 0.44
N VAL A 623 -4.95 -38.62 -0.56
CA VAL A 623 -4.90 -40.06 -0.84
C VAL A 623 -4.38 -40.83 0.36
N ASN A 624 -3.24 -40.41 0.95
CA ASN A 624 -2.66 -41.15 2.09
C ASN A 624 -3.49 -41.05 3.37
N GLN A 625 -4.11 -39.90 3.64
CA GLN A 625 -5.04 -39.78 4.79
C GLN A 625 -6.22 -40.75 4.67
N HIS A 626 -6.77 -40.96 3.46
CA HIS A 626 -7.95 -41.79 3.24
C HIS A 626 -7.64 -43.26 3.04
N LEU A 627 -6.49 -43.62 2.49
CA LEU A 627 -6.15 -45.02 2.26
C LEU A 627 -5.72 -45.75 3.52
N TRP A 628 -4.97 -45.11 4.41
CA TRP A 628 -4.43 -45.84 5.56
C TRP A 628 -4.31 -45.02 6.85
N LEU A 629 -3.94 -43.71 6.79
CA LEU A 629 -3.62 -42.93 7.98
C LEU A 629 -4.82 -42.80 8.93
N LEU A 630 -5.97 -42.41 8.41
CA LEU A 630 -7.19 -42.28 9.21
C LEU A 630 -7.78 -43.63 9.63
N HIS A 631 -7.64 -44.68 8.82
CA HIS A 631 -8.03 -46.03 9.19
C HIS A 631 -7.16 -46.56 10.31
N LEU A 632 -5.85 -46.39 10.23
CA LEU A 632 -4.93 -46.73 11.31
C LEU A 632 -5.26 -45.96 12.59
N ALA A 633 -5.53 -44.65 12.48
CA ALA A 633 -5.95 -43.85 13.65
C ALA A 633 -7.28 -44.34 14.23
N HIS A 634 -8.21 -44.80 13.42
CA HIS A 634 -9.51 -45.32 13.82
C HIS A 634 -9.40 -46.64 14.62
N LEU A 635 -8.37 -47.45 14.36
CA LEU A 635 -8.10 -48.68 15.17
C LEU A 635 -7.78 -48.35 16.63
N PHE A 636 -7.20 -47.18 16.91
CA PHE A 636 -6.81 -46.76 18.25
C PHE A 636 -7.79 -45.76 18.89
N ALA A 637 -8.61 -45.07 18.09
CA ALA A 637 -9.58 -44.11 18.64
C ALA A 637 -10.96 -44.31 18.05
N TRP A 638 -11.88 -44.74 18.93
CA TRP A 638 -13.30 -44.77 18.58
C TRP A 638 -13.92 -43.38 18.80
N VAL A 639 -13.92 -42.58 17.72
CA VAL A 639 -14.29 -41.16 17.80
C VAL A 639 -15.79 -40.97 17.77
N ARG A 640 -16.36 -40.41 18.86
CA ARG A 640 -17.72 -39.89 18.94
C ARG A 640 -17.73 -38.40 18.66
N VAL A 641 -18.56 -37.96 17.72
CA VAL A 641 -18.63 -36.54 17.30
C VAL A 641 -19.95 -35.95 17.76
N GLN A 642 -19.90 -34.70 18.25
CA GLN A 642 -21.04 -33.88 18.63
C GLN A 642 -20.89 -32.48 17.98
N GLY A 643 -22.01 -31.83 17.62
CA GLY A 643 -21.99 -30.44 17.09
C GLY A 643 -21.46 -30.31 15.67
N ARG A 644 -21.45 -31.38 14.85
CA ARG A 644 -20.98 -31.31 13.45
C ARG A 644 -21.83 -30.37 12.59
N GLU A 645 -23.08 -30.18 12.95
CA GLU A 645 -24.06 -29.28 12.34
C GLU A 645 -23.62 -27.80 12.37
N HIS A 646 -22.86 -27.38 13.38
CA HIS A 646 -22.35 -26.02 13.51
C HIS A 646 -21.39 -25.62 12.39
N LEU A 647 -20.86 -26.59 11.65
CA LEU A 647 -20.03 -26.35 10.48
C LEU A 647 -20.86 -26.18 9.19
N ALA A 648 -22.17 -26.47 9.26
CA ALA A 648 -23.06 -26.33 8.11
C ALA A 648 -23.24 -24.88 7.71
N GLY A 649 -23.23 -24.30 6.72
CA GLY A 649 -23.42 -22.87 6.39
C GLY A 649 -22.17 -21.99 6.43
N LEU A 650 -21.07 -22.44 7.04
CA LEU A 650 -19.81 -21.70 7.00
C LEU A 650 -19.19 -21.76 5.60
N LYS A 651 -18.92 -20.58 5.01
CA LYS A 651 -18.42 -20.46 3.63
C LYS A 651 -16.91 -20.22 3.52
N GLY A 652 -16.27 -19.66 4.54
CA GLY A 652 -14.88 -19.24 4.54
C GLY A 652 -13.95 -20.11 5.37
N PRO A 653 -12.68 -19.77 5.45
CA PRO A 653 -11.75 -20.39 6.39
C PRO A 653 -12.17 -20.06 7.82
N VAL A 654 -11.91 -21.00 8.73
CA VAL A 654 -12.15 -20.86 10.16
C VAL A 654 -10.88 -21.21 10.93
N ILE A 655 -10.74 -20.70 12.15
CA ILE A 655 -9.72 -21.15 13.09
C ILE A 655 -10.36 -22.19 14.00
N PHE A 656 -9.82 -23.41 14.02
CA PHE A 656 -10.21 -24.39 15.03
C PHE A 656 -9.37 -24.16 16.30
N ALA A 657 -10.03 -23.80 17.40
CA ALA A 657 -9.38 -23.65 18.71
C ALA A 657 -9.73 -24.86 19.58
N CYS A 658 -8.75 -25.67 19.90
CA CYS A 658 -8.93 -26.96 20.55
C CYS A 658 -8.07 -27.08 21.80
N ASN A 659 -8.60 -27.68 22.89
CA ASN A 659 -7.77 -28.08 24.02
C ASN A 659 -6.76 -29.18 23.61
N HIS A 660 -5.63 -29.26 24.33
CA HIS A 660 -4.50 -30.11 23.93
C HIS A 660 -4.18 -31.19 24.98
N GLN A 661 -4.47 -32.44 24.67
CA GLN A 661 -4.29 -33.57 25.58
C GLN A 661 -3.17 -34.52 25.14
N SER A 662 -2.96 -34.66 23.81
CA SER A 662 -2.09 -35.70 23.27
C SER A 662 -1.69 -35.39 21.82
N PHE A 663 -0.61 -35.99 21.35
CA PHE A 663 -0.28 -36.04 19.93
C PHE A 663 -1.37 -36.68 19.06
N PHE A 664 -2.33 -37.39 19.68
CA PHE A 664 -3.46 -38.00 18.98
C PHE A 664 -4.63 -37.02 18.73
N ASP A 665 -4.57 -35.79 19.22
CA ASP A 665 -5.63 -34.78 19.09
C ASP A 665 -5.90 -34.42 17.61
N THR A 666 -4.84 -34.22 16.86
CA THR A 666 -4.97 -33.90 15.39
C THR A 666 -5.61 -35.02 14.61
N PRO A 667 -5.15 -36.30 14.67
CA PRO A 667 -5.85 -37.43 14.06
C PRO A 667 -7.32 -37.56 14.48
N ALA A 668 -7.64 -37.40 15.76
CA ALA A 668 -9.00 -37.49 16.27
C ALA A 668 -9.91 -36.41 15.67
N LEU A 669 -9.41 -35.18 15.59
CA LEU A 669 -10.12 -34.07 14.95
C LEU A 669 -10.33 -34.34 13.45
N LEU A 670 -9.30 -34.79 12.72
CA LEU A 670 -9.43 -35.11 11.31
C LEU A 670 -10.48 -36.21 11.02
N ILE A 671 -10.60 -37.20 11.91
CA ILE A 671 -11.67 -38.20 11.82
C ILE A 671 -13.04 -37.55 12.03
N ALA A 672 -13.16 -36.63 13.00
CA ALA A 672 -14.43 -35.98 13.35
C ALA A 672 -14.95 -35.04 12.27
N LEU A 673 -14.06 -34.36 11.54
CA LEU A 673 -14.44 -33.33 10.59
C LEU A 673 -15.03 -33.91 9.28
N PRO A 674 -16.05 -33.24 8.68
CA PRO A 674 -16.51 -33.52 7.33
C PRO A 674 -15.39 -33.35 6.29
N TRP A 675 -15.52 -34.03 5.15
CA TRP A 675 -14.56 -34.00 4.03
C TRP A 675 -14.13 -32.58 3.63
N LYS A 676 -15.08 -31.67 3.48
CA LYS A 676 -14.86 -30.26 3.11
C LYS A 676 -13.86 -29.56 4.04
N TRP A 677 -13.93 -29.81 5.33
CA TRP A 677 -13.08 -29.18 6.35
C TRP A 677 -11.79 -29.95 6.60
N ARG A 678 -11.87 -31.28 6.65
CA ARG A 678 -10.74 -32.18 6.91
C ARG A 678 -9.53 -31.88 6.05
N ASN A 679 -9.74 -31.68 4.73
CA ASN A 679 -8.69 -31.46 3.77
C ASN A 679 -8.10 -30.03 3.79
N ARG A 680 -8.63 -29.17 4.64
CA ARG A 680 -8.23 -27.77 4.80
C ARG A 680 -7.57 -27.49 6.13
N VAL A 681 -7.61 -28.42 7.08
CA VAL A 681 -7.00 -28.21 8.39
C VAL A 681 -5.48 -28.12 8.28
N ALA A 682 -4.91 -27.12 8.97
CA ALA A 682 -3.49 -26.87 9.06
C ALA A 682 -3.09 -26.68 10.54
N PRO A 683 -2.59 -27.73 11.20
CA PRO A 683 -2.18 -27.64 12.60
C PRO A 683 -1.00 -26.69 12.79
N ALA A 684 -1.14 -25.79 13.76
CA ALA A 684 -0.03 -24.98 14.24
C ALA A 684 0.87 -25.83 15.15
N MET A 685 2.14 -25.93 14.84
CA MET A 685 3.12 -26.68 15.63
C MET A 685 4.24 -25.73 16.08
N ARG A 686 4.80 -26.03 17.27
CA ARG A 686 5.94 -25.26 17.79
C ARG A 686 7.16 -25.48 16.91
N LYS A 687 7.77 -24.41 16.41
CA LYS A 687 9.01 -24.45 15.60
C LYS A 687 10.12 -25.16 16.38
N GLU A 688 10.19 -24.89 17.68
CA GLU A 688 11.20 -25.42 18.62
C GLU A 688 11.17 -26.97 18.72
N PHE A 689 10.03 -27.58 18.38
CA PHE A 689 9.95 -29.04 18.28
C PHE A 689 10.87 -29.63 17.20
N PHE A 690 11.19 -28.84 16.19
CA PHE A 690 12.05 -29.20 15.08
C PHE A 690 13.44 -28.56 15.17
N ASP A 691 13.92 -28.23 16.36
CA ASP A 691 15.17 -27.51 16.57
C ASP A 691 16.37 -28.17 15.91
N ALA A 692 16.50 -29.50 16.02
CA ALA A 692 17.57 -30.23 15.37
C ALA A 692 17.56 -30.16 13.84
N HIS A 693 16.37 -30.01 13.24
CA HIS A 693 16.24 -29.77 11.79
C HIS A 693 16.80 -28.40 11.37
N PHE A 694 16.52 -27.35 12.14
CA PHE A 694 16.93 -25.98 11.84
C PHE A 694 18.38 -25.67 12.25
N HIS A 695 18.88 -26.37 13.28
CA HIS A 695 20.22 -26.16 13.83
C HIS A 695 21.08 -27.45 13.79
N PRO A 696 21.38 -27.99 12.60
CA PRO A 696 22.06 -29.31 12.46
C PRO A 696 23.42 -29.37 13.14
N ARG A 697 24.12 -28.23 13.27
CA ARG A 697 25.46 -28.16 13.89
C ARG A 697 25.43 -28.34 15.41
N GLN A 698 24.28 -28.20 16.06
CA GLN A 698 24.13 -28.32 17.52
C GLN A 698 23.67 -29.71 17.94
N HIS A 699 23.36 -30.59 16.99
CA HIS A 699 22.80 -31.93 17.25
C HIS A 699 23.55 -33.01 16.48
N GLY A 700 23.53 -34.24 17.01
CA GLY A 700 24.11 -35.39 16.33
C GLY A 700 23.36 -35.77 15.04
N ALA A 701 24.05 -36.37 14.08
CA ALA A 701 23.53 -36.70 12.76
C ALA A 701 22.22 -37.54 12.79
N PHE A 702 22.12 -38.50 13.71
CA PHE A 702 20.90 -39.32 13.86
C PHE A 702 19.71 -38.49 14.37
N THR A 703 19.94 -37.63 15.36
CA THR A 703 18.90 -36.71 15.89
C THR A 703 18.45 -35.73 14.83
N TRP A 704 19.38 -35.16 14.07
CA TRP A 704 19.05 -34.30 12.93
C TRP A 704 18.22 -35.05 11.88
N PHE A 705 18.61 -36.25 11.48
CA PHE A 705 17.90 -37.04 10.47
C PHE A 705 16.47 -37.37 10.91
N THR A 706 16.28 -37.88 12.13
CA THR A 706 14.96 -38.25 12.66
C THR A 706 14.07 -37.02 12.83
N ASN A 707 14.62 -35.91 13.32
CA ASN A 707 13.88 -34.67 13.50
C ASN A 707 13.49 -34.03 12.15
N SER A 708 14.41 -34.09 11.16
CA SER A 708 14.13 -33.63 9.81
C SER A 708 13.07 -34.47 9.11
N LEU A 709 13.13 -35.78 9.26
CA LEU A 709 12.09 -36.68 8.72
C LEU A 709 10.71 -36.37 9.35
N ASN A 710 10.65 -36.19 10.67
CA ASN A 710 9.44 -35.80 11.36
C ASN A 710 8.89 -34.44 10.88
N TYR A 711 9.76 -33.47 10.64
CA TYR A 711 9.40 -32.16 10.09
C TYR A 711 8.72 -32.30 8.70
N TRP A 712 9.39 -32.99 7.79
CA TRP A 712 8.87 -33.18 6.43
C TRP A 712 7.59 -34.02 6.40
N LEU A 713 7.48 -35.06 7.21
CA LEU A 713 6.28 -35.85 7.33
C LEU A 713 5.11 -35.05 7.94
N SER A 714 5.35 -34.22 8.94
CA SER A 714 4.32 -33.37 9.52
C SER A 714 3.77 -32.36 8.50
N LEU A 715 4.63 -31.74 7.70
CA LEU A 715 4.22 -30.84 6.62
C LEU A 715 3.42 -31.57 5.54
N LEU A 716 3.91 -32.73 5.10
CA LEU A 716 3.30 -33.46 3.98
C LEU A 716 1.96 -34.10 4.39
N MET A 717 1.91 -34.79 5.53
CA MET A 717 0.75 -35.60 5.95
C MET A 717 -0.34 -34.78 6.64
N TYR A 718 0.05 -33.71 7.37
CA TYR A 718 -0.91 -32.94 8.18
C TYR A 718 -1.02 -31.46 7.76
N ASN A 719 -0.26 -31.00 6.77
CA ASN A 719 -0.24 -29.56 6.39
C ASN A 719 0.17 -28.64 7.56
N CYS A 720 1.04 -29.11 8.45
CA CYS A 720 1.43 -28.35 9.62
C CYS A 720 2.11 -27.02 9.30
N VAL A 721 1.95 -26.04 10.20
CA VAL A 721 2.61 -24.74 10.11
C VAL A 721 3.49 -24.58 11.35
N PRO A 722 4.83 -24.49 11.20
CA PRO A 722 5.71 -24.25 12.33
C PRO A 722 5.61 -22.79 12.78
N LEU A 723 5.18 -22.55 14.02
CA LEU A 723 5.07 -21.21 14.62
C LEU A 723 6.14 -21.02 15.70
N PRO A 724 6.88 -19.90 15.71
CA PRO A 724 7.78 -19.58 16.83
C PRO A 724 6.97 -19.15 18.06
N GLN A 725 7.44 -19.54 19.26
CA GLN A 725 6.75 -19.17 20.52
C GLN A 725 7.22 -17.84 21.13
N HIS A 726 8.38 -17.33 20.73
CA HIS A 726 8.91 -16.08 21.26
C HIS A 726 8.46 -14.87 20.43
N GLU A 727 8.36 -13.71 21.05
CA GLU A 727 7.79 -12.47 20.46
C GLU A 727 8.44 -12.01 19.16
N ALA A 728 9.73 -12.28 18.96
CA ALA A 728 10.41 -12.04 17.70
C ALA A 728 9.88 -12.99 16.62
N GLY A 729 8.84 -12.59 15.89
CA GLY A 729 8.22 -13.39 14.82
C GLY A 729 6.69 -13.44 14.84
N THR A 730 6.03 -12.81 15.84
CA THR A 730 4.57 -12.80 15.95
C THR A 730 3.89 -12.24 14.70
N ARG A 731 4.43 -11.17 14.12
CA ARG A 731 3.92 -10.56 12.88
C ARG A 731 4.09 -11.49 11.67
N GLN A 732 5.25 -12.17 11.56
CA GLN A 732 5.48 -13.16 10.52
C GLN A 732 4.56 -14.39 10.69
N ALA A 733 4.36 -14.85 11.92
CA ALA A 733 3.42 -15.93 12.23
C ALA A 733 1.98 -15.56 11.85
N MET A 734 1.52 -14.36 12.22
CA MET A 734 0.20 -13.86 11.84
C MET A 734 0.05 -13.76 10.33
N ARG A 735 1.05 -13.25 9.64
CA ARG A 735 1.05 -13.17 8.18
C ARG A 735 0.99 -14.55 7.54
N ALA A 736 1.80 -15.51 8.01
CA ALA A 736 1.78 -16.89 7.50
C ALA A 736 0.41 -17.56 7.69
N LEU A 737 -0.24 -17.33 8.84
CA LEU A 737 -1.60 -17.80 9.10
C LEU A 737 -2.65 -17.07 8.26
N GLY A 738 -2.45 -15.78 8.01
CA GLY A 738 -3.29 -14.99 7.11
C GLY A 738 -3.21 -15.45 5.65
N GLU A 739 -2.00 -15.73 5.15
CA GLU A 739 -1.78 -16.30 3.81
C GLU A 739 -2.38 -17.71 3.68
N LEU A 740 -2.30 -18.52 4.76
CA LEU A 740 -2.91 -19.85 4.85
C LEU A 740 -4.43 -19.74 4.74
N ALA A 741 -5.03 -18.85 5.51
CA ALA A 741 -6.47 -18.61 5.47
C ALA A 741 -6.93 -18.04 4.11
N ALA A 742 -6.13 -17.17 3.49
CA ALA A 742 -6.40 -16.65 2.15
C ALA A 742 -6.37 -17.76 1.07
N ALA A 743 -5.54 -18.78 1.26
CA ALA A 743 -5.52 -19.98 0.41
C ALA A 743 -6.70 -20.94 0.67
N GLY A 744 -7.58 -20.63 1.63
CA GLY A 744 -8.75 -21.42 2.01
C GLY A 744 -8.45 -22.54 3.01
N ASP A 745 -7.25 -22.61 3.58
CA ASP A 745 -6.90 -23.55 4.63
C ASP A 745 -7.34 -23.02 6.01
N CYS A 746 -7.57 -23.93 6.96
CA CYS A 746 -8.12 -23.64 8.28
C CYS A 746 -7.07 -23.93 9.36
N PRO A 747 -6.51 -22.90 10.02
CA PRO A 747 -5.59 -23.10 11.13
C PRO A 747 -6.24 -23.91 12.24
N LEU A 748 -5.52 -24.91 12.78
CA LEU A 748 -5.85 -25.59 14.02
C LEU A 748 -4.84 -25.12 15.08
N ILE A 749 -5.33 -24.46 16.11
CA ILE A 749 -4.52 -23.91 17.19
C ILE A 749 -4.91 -24.56 18.51
N PHE A 750 -3.91 -24.88 19.32
CA PHE A 750 -4.07 -25.35 20.68
C PHE A 750 -3.72 -24.19 21.63
N PRO A 751 -4.71 -23.43 22.12
CA PRO A 751 -4.46 -22.19 22.86
C PRO A 751 -3.73 -22.38 24.20
N GLU A 752 -3.77 -23.58 24.79
CA GLU A 752 -3.07 -23.92 26.04
C GLU A 752 -1.53 -23.89 25.87
N GLY A 753 -1.03 -24.08 24.64
CA GLY A 753 0.41 -24.09 24.31
C GLY A 753 1.18 -25.30 24.90
N ARG A 754 0.53 -26.20 25.61
CA ARG A 754 1.09 -27.44 26.22
C ARG A 754 0.04 -28.52 26.36
N HIS A 755 0.46 -29.78 26.53
CA HIS A 755 -0.43 -30.89 26.77
C HIS A 755 -0.99 -30.88 28.21
N SER A 756 -2.27 -31.18 28.36
CA SER A 756 -2.97 -31.34 29.64
C SER A 756 -3.22 -32.82 29.88
N PRO A 757 -2.40 -33.49 30.70
CA PRO A 757 -2.49 -34.95 30.90
C PRO A 757 -3.71 -35.38 31.70
N ASP A 758 -4.30 -34.51 32.50
CA ASP A 758 -5.40 -34.75 33.45
C ASP A 758 -6.79 -34.35 32.94
N GLU A 759 -6.95 -34.13 31.64
CA GLU A 759 -8.20 -33.64 30.98
C GLU A 759 -8.68 -32.24 31.45
N ARG A 760 -7.96 -31.55 32.34
CA ARG A 760 -8.28 -30.18 32.73
C ARG A 760 -7.77 -29.21 31.69
N ILE A 761 -8.66 -28.33 31.24
CA ILE A 761 -8.31 -27.28 30.31
C ILE A 761 -7.45 -26.26 31.04
N GLN A 762 -6.22 -26.02 30.53
CA GLN A 762 -5.32 -25.00 31.04
C GLN A 762 -5.76 -23.62 30.57
N PRO A 763 -5.33 -22.52 31.22
CA PRO A 763 -5.62 -21.17 30.76
C PRO A 763 -5.12 -20.93 29.32
N PHE A 764 -5.95 -20.30 28.52
CA PHE A 764 -5.66 -20.02 27.14
C PHE A 764 -4.71 -18.84 27.01
N GLN A 765 -3.80 -18.92 26.05
CA GLN A 765 -2.90 -17.83 25.67
C GLN A 765 -3.62 -16.84 24.75
N PRO A 766 -3.36 -15.51 24.85
CA PRO A 766 -4.06 -14.49 24.08
C PRO A 766 -3.85 -14.57 22.55
N GLY A 767 -2.85 -15.31 22.10
CA GLY A 767 -2.44 -15.37 20.70
C GLY A 767 -3.56 -15.79 19.75
N VAL A 768 -4.41 -16.75 20.12
CA VAL A 768 -5.51 -17.20 19.24
C VAL A 768 -6.58 -16.13 19.07
N ALA A 769 -6.95 -15.43 20.15
CA ALA A 769 -7.93 -14.35 20.10
C ALA A 769 -7.41 -13.17 19.28
N MET A 770 -6.15 -12.80 19.49
CA MET A 770 -5.47 -11.77 18.70
C MET A 770 -5.43 -12.13 17.20
N ILE A 771 -5.05 -13.36 16.85
CA ILE A 771 -5.01 -13.84 15.46
C ILE A 771 -6.41 -13.78 14.84
N ALA A 772 -7.43 -14.28 15.55
CA ALA A 772 -8.81 -14.31 15.05
C ALA A 772 -9.38 -12.90 14.82
N ALA A 773 -9.21 -12.00 15.78
CA ALA A 773 -9.67 -10.61 15.69
C ALA A 773 -8.96 -9.85 14.56
N ARG A 774 -7.63 -9.95 14.49
CA ARG A 774 -6.83 -9.25 13.45
C ARG A 774 -7.10 -9.79 12.04
N LEU A 775 -7.22 -11.10 11.88
CA LEU A 775 -7.51 -11.73 10.59
C LEU A 775 -9.00 -11.67 10.23
N ARG A 776 -9.88 -11.29 11.17
CA ARG A 776 -11.35 -11.31 11.02
C ARG A 776 -11.83 -12.68 10.51
N ILE A 777 -11.41 -13.74 11.21
CA ILE A 777 -11.77 -15.13 10.91
C ILE A 777 -12.54 -15.69 12.09
N PRO A 778 -13.72 -16.35 11.88
CA PRO A 778 -14.45 -16.97 12.98
C PRO A 778 -13.66 -18.12 13.59
N VAL A 779 -13.74 -18.23 14.90
CA VAL A 779 -13.14 -19.33 15.67
C VAL A 779 -14.20 -20.38 15.95
N VAL A 780 -13.93 -21.62 15.59
CA VAL A 780 -14.76 -22.77 15.96
C VAL A 780 -14.14 -23.40 17.21
N PRO A 781 -14.79 -23.28 18.39
CA PRO A 781 -14.31 -23.93 19.60
C PRO A 781 -14.49 -25.43 19.50
N VAL A 782 -13.48 -26.19 19.88
CA VAL A 782 -13.50 -27.65 19.85
C VAL A 782 -13.01 -28.18 21.20
N ARG A 783 -13.72 -29.18 21.76
CA ARG A 783 -13.27 -29.87 22.95
C ARG A 783 -13.03 -31.34 22.67
N LEU A 784 -11.81 -31.79 23.00
CA LEU A 784 -11.39 -33.18 22.96
C LEU A 784 -11.42 -33.79 24.38
N ARG A 785 -11.91 -35.02 24.51
CA ARG A 785 -11.89 -35.79 25.76
C ARG A 785 -11.41 -37.22 25.47
N GLY A 786 -10.47 -37.71 26.26
CA GLY A 786 -9.99 -39.07 26.21
C GLY A 786 -8.85 -39.38 25.22
N SER A 787 -8.35 -38.40 24.46
CA SER A 787 -7.20 -38.59 23.57
C SER A 787 -5.89 -38.87 24.33
N ASN A 788 -5.74 -38.32 25.57
CA ASN A 788 -4.62 -38.59 26.45
C ASN A 788 -4.57 -40.08 26.89
N ARG A 789 -5.70 -40.80 26.88
CA ARG A 789 -5.78 -42.24 27.18
C ARG A 789 -5.43 -43.12 25.99
N VAL A 790 -5.55 -42.58 24.75
CA VAL A 790 -5.11 -43.26 23.52
C VAL A 790 -3.60 -43.24 23.40
N LEU A 791 -3.00 -42.09 23.56
CA LEU A 791 -1.55 -41.94 23.55
C LEU A 791 -1.13 -41.01 24.71
N PRO A 792 -0.90 -41.54 25.89
CA PRO A 792 -0.44 -40.76 27.03
C PRO A 792 0.89 -40.05 26.72
N PRO A 793 1.15 -38.85 27.30
CA PRO A 793 2.45 -38.18 27.18
C PRO A 793 3.59 -39.14 27.60
N GLY A 794 4.60 -39.24 26.70
CA GLY A 794 5.74 -40.16 26.91
C GLY A 794 5.51 -41.62 26.50
N ALA A 795 4.29 -42.05 26.17
CA ALA A 795 4.04 -43.40 25.68
C ALA A 795 4.49 -43.56 24.23
N ARG A 796 5.11 -44.71 23.90
CA ARG A 796 5.57 -45.08 22.55
C ARG A 796 4.52 -45.76 21.69
N MET A 797 3.45 -46.30 22.29
CA MET A 797 2.39 -47.05 21.60
C MET A 797 0.99 -46.54 22.01
N ALA A 798 0.16 -46.37 20.99
CA ALA A 798 -1.24 -46.01 21.19
C ALA A 798 -2.04 -47.20 21.70
N ARG A 799 -3.07 -46.92 22.49
CA ARG A 799 -4.01 -47.92 23.07
C ARG A 799 -5.43 -47.63 22.60
N PRO A 800 -6.19 -48.65 22.15
CA PRO A 800 -7.57 -48.45 21.70
C PRO A 800 -8.45 -47.86 22.82
N ARG A 801 -9.01 -46.68 22.60
CA ARG A 801 -9.87 -45.95 23.59
C ARG A 801 -10.96 -45.15 22.85
N ARG A 802 -12.00 -44.80 23.61
CA ARG A 802 -13.03 -43.86 23.12
C ARG A 802 -12.53 -42.41 23.24
N VAL A 803 -12.75 -41.64 22.18
CA VAL A 803 -12.46 -40.21 22.15
C VAL A 803 -13.73 -39.47 21.80
N THR A 804 -14.05 -38.40 22.51
CA THR A 804 -15.17 -37.54 22.19
C THR A 804 -14.63 -36.24 21.62
N VAL A 805 -15.17 -35.82 20.50
CA VAL A 805 -14.88 -34.53 19.84
C VAL A 805 -16.18 -33.72 19.78
N ALA A 806 -16.25 -32.66 20.58
CA ALA A 806 -17.38 -31.75 20.61
C ALA A 806 -17.00 -30.48 19.86
N ILE A 807 -17.79 -30.09 18.85
CA ILE A 807 -17.60 -28.93 18.01
C ILE A 807 -18.66 -27.88 18.36
N GLY A 808 -18.25 -26.68 18.79
CA GLY A 808 -19.14 -25.62 19.18
C GLY A 808 -19.54 -24.70 18.05
N GLU A 809 -20.43 -23.76 18.36
CA GLU A 809 -20.84 -22.70 17.43
C GLU A 809 -19.66 -21.76 17.12
N PRO A 810 -19.58 -21.25 15.88
CA PRO A 810 -18.55 -20.30 15.50
C PRO A 810 -18.64 -19.02 16.33
N VAL A 811 -17.51 -18.53 16.82
CA VAL A 811 -17.39 -17.29 17.59
C VAL A 811 -16.67 -16.26 16.77
N TYR A 812 -17.28 -15.08 16.59
CA TYR A 812 -16.65 -13.92 15.94
C TYR A 812 -16.02 -13.06 17.04
N LEU A 813 -14.71 -12.92 17.01
CA LEU A 813 -13.95 -12.14 17.99
C LEU A 813 -13.61 -10.78 17.38
N GLU A 814 -14.13 -9.71 17.98
CA GLU A 814 -13.94 -8.34 17.54
C GLU A 814 -13.48 -7.46 18.71
N GLY A 815 -12.60 -6.49 18.45
CA GLY A 815 -12.06 -5.57 19.45
C GLY A 815 -10.57 -5.81 19.75
N GLU A 816 -10.04 -5.00 20.65
CA GLU A 816 -8.60 -4.98 21.02
C GLU A 816 -8.32 -5.54 22.43
N ASP A 817 -9.34 -5.79 23.25
CA ASP A 817 -9.17 -6.46 24.54
C ASP A 817 -9.01 -7.97 24.34
N TYR A 818 -7.82 -8.37 23.90
CA TYR A 818 -7.51 -9.77 23.63
C TYR A 818 -7.60 -10.67 24.88
N ALA A 819 -7.46 -10.09 26.07
CA ALA A 819 -7.59 -10.86 27.32
C ALA A 819 -9.07 -11.24 27.57
N ALA A 820 -10.00 -10.31 27.38
CA ALA A 820 -11.43 -10.58 27.46
C ALA A 820 -11.89 -11.56 26.38
N LEU A 821 -11.45 -11.35 25.13
CA LEU A 821 -11.75 -12.25 23.99
C LEU A 821 -11.22 -13.67 24.21
N THR A 822 -10.05 -13.81 24.83
CA THR A 822 -9.48 -15.12 25.19
C THR A 822 -10.29 -15.83 26.25
N ARG A 823 -10.73 -15.12 27.30
CA ARG A 823 -11.61 -15.68 28.33
C ARG A 823 -12.94 -16.17 27.75
N LEU A 824 -13.55 -15.36 26.88
CA LEU A 824 -14.77 -15.76 26.17
C LEU A 824 -14.58 -17.08 25.39
N LEU A 825 -13.48 -17.19 24.64
CA LEU A 825 -13.18 -18.40 23.87
C LEU A 825 -12.92 -19.62 24.78
N GLU A 826 -12.19 -19.42 25.87
CA GLU A 826 -11.93 -20.46 26.87
C GLU A 826 -13.23 -20.98 27.51
N GLU A 827 -14.13 -20.07 27.87
CA GLU A 827 -15.47 -20.42 28.41
C GLU A 827 -16.27 -21.25 27.39
N ARG A 828 -16.24 -20.84 26.10
CA ARG A 828 -16.93 -21.60 25.04
C ARG A 828 -16.36 -23.01 24.87
N VAL A 829 -15.04 -23.21 24.96
CA VAL A 829 -14.44 -24.57 24.91
C VAL A 829 -14.73 -25.36 26.18
N ARG A 830 -14.77 -24.73 27.36
CA ARG A 830 -15.11 -25.39 28.61
C ARG A 830 -16.56 -25.87 28.67
N ALA A 831 -17.47 -25.12 28.04
CA ALA A 831 -18.91 -25.45 28.01
C ALA A 831 -19.24 -26.64 27.11
N LEU A 832 -18.38 -27.00 26.14
CA LEU A 832 -18.51 -28.23 25.35
C LEU A 832 -18.17 -29.49 26.16
#